data_eab27c28df49f4dcbc809fafcbb67e56
#
_entry.id   eab27c28df49f4dcbc809fafcbb67e56
#
_cell.length_a   1.000
_cell.length_b   1.000
_cell.length_c   1.000
_cell.angle_alpha   90.00
_cell.angle_beta   90.00
_cell.angle_gamma   90.00
#
_symmetry.space_group_name_H-M   'P 1'
#
loop_
_entity.id
_entity.type
_entity.pdbx_description
1 polymer ?
#
loop_
_entity_poly.entity_id
_entity_poly.type
_entity_poly.pdbx_seq_one_letter_code
_entity_poly.pdbx_strand_id
1 'polypeptide(L)'
;MKRYNLLIVVLVTSLSLGVAASPVSNEQNWTNYARIGAYGLKGGDAKQIVDKAQASGVFGIEVDNDIPGRYESFLQPEEKLKAIHDVAEAAHQAGNYAFVYIAGTECITAHGDQTAHTLAKDHPDWLQRKITGEPAIFGGGSAFWIRPGDEDVWVSPYAPEWRKTYMERVRQIAATGIDGIYIDIPYWMTHFDGWEDTWASFDDYTVAAFKQQTGLDAKHDLKLGDFSDFAFRKWVEFRIQTFTDFLSEIDRSAKAVNPKIKTIPEIYPGIEEEAVRVGADVYSLYGVVDAIAHEYEFGNGDHMASSRNPLDWFRYQVGMHSFRAFAQGPLGQDKATWILNYSWDGNKKVDAREAMMNLAMSQVMAGANFWDAPGHSMAGSNDLPTRKKIFSWIEAHEKTFYLPRSPIDPIGVYFSPETRNFGADEFLASYRGILILLMQKHLELQIVTPRTLADFRGQTLVLPDVRILGENEKKWLNGFVGEGKRLVITGTDATGPVPSPNVIRFADSPGKAYNAALEKDFESASPDSQSEFFSSLRGGTTMHIKAGPHVATSIAQTSDGHINCFFANFDGLRGGSNPSQTPQRGIEVKMKSMSSGKGFFLPFLGEAQEVKGTREGDTITFPLPEITKGAVFWYEH
;
A
#
# COMPACT_ATOMS: atom_id res chain seq x y z
N MET A 1 5.45 -20.14 83.36
CA MET A 1 4.53 -20.00 82.23
C MET A 1 5.04 -18.89 81.35
N LYS A 2 5.75 -19.20 80.23
CA LYS A 2 6.22 -18.25 79.25
C LYS A 2 5.30 -18.37 78.01
N ARG A 3 4.61 -17.32 77.60
CA ARG A 3 3.82 -17.24 76.38
C ARG A 3 4.76 -16.90 75.25
N TYR A 4 4.80 -17.71 74.19
CA TYR A 4 5.44 -17.37 72.92
C TYR A 4 4.37 -16.79 71.98
N ASN A 5 4.62 -15.57 71.51
CA ASN A 5 3.87 -14.95 70.44
C ASN A 5 4.44 -15.43 69.10
N LEU A 6 3.61 -16.10 68.30
CA LEU A 6 3.97 -16.53 66.95
C LEU A 6 3.58 -15.39 65.98
N LEU A 7 4.57 -14.76 65.36
CA LEU A 7 4.39 -13.75 64.32
C LEU A 7 4.25 -14.49 63.00
N ILE A 8 3.05 -14.49 62.41
CA ILE A 8 2.80 -15.00 61.07
C ILE A 8 3.10 -13.84 60.08
N VAL A 9 4.20 -13.99 59.33
CA VAL A 9 4.52 -13.12 58.18
C VAL A 9 3.79 -13.69 56.95
N VAL A 10 2.77 -13.01 56.48
CA VAL A 10 2.09 -13.34 55.21
C VAL A 10 2.90 -12.71 54.08
N LEU A 11 3.64 -13.53 53.34
CA LEU A 11 4.26 -13.13 52.08
C LEU A 11 3.17 -13.06 51.00
N VAL A 12 2.79 -11.87 50.59
CA VAL A 12 1.95 -11.67 49.40
C VAL A 12 2.89 -11.67 48.18
N THR A 13 2.98 -12.83 47.53
CA THR A 13 3.58 -12.92 46.19
C THR A 13 2.54 -12.46 45.18
N SER A 14 2.74 -11.25 44.63
CA SER A 14 2.00 -10.77 43.45
C SER A 14 2.47 -11.59 42.25
N LEU A 15 1.70 -12.61 41.86
CA LEU A 15 1.79 -13.21 40.54
C LEU A 15 1.22 -12.21 39.52
N SER A 16 2.12 -11.55 38.80
CA SER A 16 1.76 -10.91 37.53
C SER A 16 1.47 -12.03 36.53
N LEU A 17 0.21 -12.34 36.33
CA LEU A 17 -0.24 -13.10 35.18
C LEU A 17 0.05 -12.27 33.93
N GLY A 18 1.18 -12.51 33.31
CA GLY A 18 1.41 -12.12 31.93
C GLY A 18 0.34 -12.82 31.09
N VAL A 19 -0.60 -12.05 30.57
CA VAL A 19 -1.50 -12.53 29.54
C VAL A 19 -0.62 -12.78 28.31
N ALA A 20 -0.22 -14.02 28.10
CA ALA A 20 0.36 -14.44 26.84
C ALA A 20 -0.73 -14.21 25.78
N ALA A 21 -0.45 -13.32 24.83
CA ALA A 21 -1.30 -13.14 23.68
C ALA A 21 -1.53 -14.52 23.04
N SER A 22 -2.79 -14.89 22.86
CA SER A 22 -3.13 -16.13 22.16
C SER A 22 -2.57 -16.02 20.75
N PRO A 23 -1.85 -17.02 20.24
CA PRO A 23 -1.36 -16.99 18.88
C PRO A 23 -2.56 -16.82 17.94
N VAL A 24 -2.41 -15.97 16.91
CA VAL A 24 -3.39 -15.78 15.83
C VAL A 24 -3.82 -17.17 15.35
N SER A 25 -5.12 -17.44 15.34
CA SER A 25 -5.62 -18.76 14.94
C SER A 25 -5.15 -19.07 13.52
N ASN A 26 -4.77 -20.34 13.25
CA ASN A 26 -4.27 -20.83 11.95
C ASN A 26 -5.23 -20.62 10.75
N GLU A 27 -6.39 -20.02 10.95
CA GLU A 27 -7.41 -19.74 9.93
C GLU A 27 -7.33 -18.28 9.41
N GLN A 28 -6.58 -17.39 10.07
CA GLN A 28 -6.47 -15.99 9.64
C GLN A 28 -5.31 -15.83 8.64
N ASN A 29 -5.53 -15.02 7.60
CA ASN A 29 -4.50 -14.69 6.63
C ASN A 29 -3.38 -13.89 7.33
N TRP A 30 -2.22 -14.52 7.54
CA TRP A 30 -1.09 -13.95 8.28
C TRP A 30 -0.62 -12.61 7.68
N THR A 31 -0.79 -12.39 6.36
CA THR A 31 -0.38 -11.14 5.71
C THR A 31 -1.11 -9.92 6.25
N ASN A 32 -2.31 -10.07 6.78
CA ASN A 32 -3.09 -8.96 7.36
C ASN A 32 -2.53 -8.48 8.71
N TYR A 33 -1.73 -9.32 9.38
CA TYR A 33 -1.16 -9.02 10.71
C TYR A 33 0.36 -8.82 10.67
N ALA A 34 0.95 -8.79 9.48
CA ALA A 34 2.39 -8.78 9.32
C ALA A 34 3.03 -7.50 9.89
N ARG A 35 4.04 -7.69 10.70
CA ARG A 35 5.07 -6.74 11.09
C ARG A 35 6.34 -7.26 10.45
N ILE A 36 6.85 -6.58 9.44
CA ILE A 36 7.79 -7.14 8.49
C ILE A 36 9.20 -6.61 8.73
N GLY A 37 10.16 -7.51 8.73
CA GLY A 37 11.57 -7.18 8.70
C GLY A 37 12.29 -7.96 7.61
N ALA A 38 13.19 -7.30 6.87
CA ALA A 38 13.95 -7.88 5.77
C ALA A 38 15.41 -8.21 6.19
N TYR A 39 15.90 -9.33 5.69
CA TYR A 39 17.23 -9.86 6.04
C TYR A 39 17.88 -10.50 4.81
N GLY A 40 19.17 -10.26 4.60
CA GLY A 40 19.96 -11.04 3.63
C GLY A 40 20.10 -12.49 4.10
N LEU A 41 19.92 -13.46 3.20
CA LEU A 41 20.03 -14.89 3.49
C LEU A 41 21.26 -15.50 2.83
N LYS A 42 22.11 -16.10 3.65
CA LYS A 42 23.22 -16.97 3.22
C LYS A 42 23.06 -18.36 3.81
N GLY A 43 23.66 -19.35 3.21
CA GLY A 43 23.65 -20.71 3.75
C GLY A 43 24.15 -20.74 5.20
N GLY A 44 23.38 -21.39 6.09
CA GLY A 44 23.70 -21.50 7.53
C GLY A 44 23.21 -20.36 8.43
N ASP A 45 22.64 -19.29 7.88
CA ASP A 45 22.24 -18.09 8.66
C ASP A 45 20.81 -18.17 9.23
N ALA A 46 20.04 -19.19 8.90
CA ALA A 46 18.60 -19.29 9.21
C ALA A 46 18.26 -18.99 10.67
N LYS A 47 18.94 -19.68 11.61
CA LYS A 47 18.70 -19.45 13.05
C LYS A 47 19.05 -18.03 13.49
N GLN A 48 20.14 -17.46 13.00
CA GLN A 48 20.57 -16.11 13.36
C GLN A 48 19.56 -15.05 12.87
N ILE A 49 19.00 -15.24 11.65
CA ILE A 49 17.98 -14.36 11.08
C ILE A 49 16.74 -14.39 11.96
N VAL A 50 16.24 -15.58 12.29
CA VAL A 50 15.04 -15.76 13.13
C VAL A 50 15.25 -15.17 14.53
N ASP A 51 16.39 -15.41 15.17
CA ASP A 51 16.72 -14.84 16.49
C ASP A 51 16.70 -13.29 16.44
N LYS A 52 17.26 -12.68 15.39
CA LYS A 52 17.24 -11.22 15.18
C LYS A 52 15.81 -10.69 14.96
N ALA A 53 15.02 -11.38 14.17
CA ALA A 53 13.64 -11.02 13.88
C ALA A 53 12.79 -11.03 15.17
N GLN A 54 12.87 -12.09 15.96
CA GLN A 54 12.18 -12.18 17.24
C GLN A 54 12.63 -11.10 18.23
N ALA A 55 13.94 -10.82 18.31
CA ALA A 55 14.47 -9.75 19.17
C ALA A 55 13.90 -8.38 18.83
N SER A 56 13.48 -8.16 17.59
CA SER A 56 12.90 -6.92 17.09
C SER A 56 11.35 -6.90 17.05
N GLY A 57 10.69 -8.00 17.43
CA GLY A 57 9.22 -8.11 17.35
C GLY A 57 8.68 -8.30 15.94
N VAL A 58 9.50 -8.76 15.00
CA VAL A 58 9.12 -9.10 13.62
C VAL A 58 8.25 -10.35 13.62
N PHE A 59 7.16 -10.32 12.86
CA PHE A 59 6.26 -11.46 12.66
C PHE A 59 6.47 -12.12 11.28
N GLY A 60 6.58 -11.31 10.22
CA GLY A 60 6.89 -11.76 8.85
C GLY A 60 8.36 -11.50 8.53
N ILE A 61 9.13 -12.54 8.27
CA ILE A 61 10.56 -12.49 7.99
C ILE A 61 10.76 -12.52 6.48
N GLU A 62 11.16 -11.40 5.89
CA GLU A 62 11.62 -11.37 4.51
C GLU A 62 13.08 -11.80 4.44
N VAL A 63 13.39 -12.65 3.47
CA VAL A 63 14.76 -13.03 3.17
C VAL A 63 15.10 -12.78 1.71
N ASP A 64 16.23 -12.11 1.47
CA ASP A 64 16.76 -11.91 0.13
C ASP A 64 17.56 -13.15 -0.30
N ASN A 65 16.96 -13.95 -1.17
CA ASN A 65 17.63 -15.10 -1.78
C ASN A 65 17.10 -15.35 -3.20
N ASP A 66 17.23 -14.34 -4.02
CA ASP A 66 16.72 -14.29 -5.37
C ASP A 66 17.30 -15.43 -6.24
N ILE A 67 16.41 -16.31 -6.68
CA ILE A 67 16.75 -17.41 -7.60
C ILE A 67 16.54 -16.99 -9.06
N PRO A 68 15.36 -16.48 -9.48
CA PRO A 68 15.13 -16.14 -10.89
C PRO A 68 15.91 -14.91 -11.35
N GLY A 69 16.14 -13.95 -10.48
CA GLY A 69 16.82 -12.69 -10.80
C GLY A 69 18.35 -12.75 -10.73
N ARG A 70 18.92 -13.92 -10.47
CA ARG A 70 20.37 -14.15 -10.54
C ARG A 70 20.66 -15.29 -11.51
N TYR A 71 21.39 -15.01 -12.59
CA TYR A 71 21.55 -15.98 -13.67
C TYR A 71 22.18 -17.31 -13.22
N GLU A 72 23.16 -17.26 -12.30
CA GLU A 72 23.79 -18.46 -11.76
C GLU A 72 22.78 -19.36 -11.03
N SER A 73 21.93 -18.78 -10.21
CA SER A 73 20.89 -19.53 -9.48
C SER A 73 19.65 -19.82 -10.33
N PHE A 74 19.39 -19.01 -11.36
CA PHE A 74 18.42 -19.37 -12.38
C PHE A 74 18.78 -20.71 -13.06
N LEU A 75 20.08 -20.94 -13.30
CA LEU A 75 20.59 -22.19 -13.85
C LEU A 75 20.70 -23.31 -12.82
N GLN A 76 21.25 -23.01 -11.61
CA GLN A 76 21.57 -23.97 -10.56
C GLN A 76 21.03 -23.48 -9.19
N PRO A 77 19.76 -23.78 -8.86
CA PRO A 77 19.08 -23.18 -7.70
C PRO A 77 19.29 -23.93 -6.38
N GLU A 78 19.95 -25.11 -6.36
CA GLU A 78 19.88 -26.09 -5.27
C GLU A 78 20.37 -25.52 -3.92
N GLU A 79 21.47 -24.77 -3.93
CA GLU A 79 22.03 -24.19 -2.72
C GLU A 79 21.08 -23.15 -2.10
N LYS A 80 20.52 -22.27 -2.94
CA LYS A 80 19.55 -21.26 -2.52
C LYS A 80 18.24 -21.89 -2.05
N LEU A 81 17.73 -22.89 -2.75
CA LEU A 81 16.53 -23.64 -2.33
C LEU A 81 16.70 -24.25 -0.94
N LYS A 82 17.91 -24.83 -0.67
CA LYS A 82 18.20 -25.35 0.66
C LYS A 82 18.19 -24.24 1.74
N ALA A 83 18.81 -23.11 1.47
CA ALA A 83 18.82 -21.98 2.41
C ALA A 83 17.39 -21.45 2.70
N ILE A 84 16.53 -21.36 1.68
CA ILE A 84 15.12 -20.98 1.83
C ILE A 84 14.36 -22.01 2.68
N HIS A 85 14.58 -23.30 2.45
CA HIS A 85 14.00 -24.36 3.30
C HIS A 85 14.42 -24.24 4.76
N ASP A 86 15.72 -24.06 5.00
CA ASP A 86 16.28 -23.98 6.37
C ASP A 86 15.69 -22.78 7.14
N VAL A 87 15.48 -21.61 6.48
CA VAL A 87 14.88 -20.45 7.14
C VAL A 87 13.38 -20.62 7.36
N ALA A 88 12.67 -21.25 6.44
CA ALA A 88 11.25 -21.55 6.62
C ALA A 88 11.02 -22.46 7.84
N GLU A 89 11.82 -23.53 7.96
CA GLU A 89 11.75 -24.45 9.11
C GLU A 89 12.07 -23.72 10.43
N ALA A 90 13.15 -22.92 10.47
CA ALA A 90 13.52 -22.16 11.67
C ALA A 90 12.46 -21.12 12.06
N ALA A 91 11.86 -20.42 11.11
CA ALA A 91 10.79 -19.46 11.33
C ALA A 91 9.54 -20.14 11.93
N HIS A 92 9.11 -21.26 11.35
CA HIS A 92 7.97 -22.02 11.87
C HIS A 92 8.19 -22.54 13.31
N GLN A 93 9.38 -23.02 13.62
CA GLN A 93 9.74 -23.44 14.98
C GLN A 93 9.66 -22.28 15.99
N ALA A 94 9.88 -21.05 15.54
CA ALA A 94 9.83 -19.84 16.34
C ALA A 94 8.45 -19.17 16.38
N GLY A 95 7.47 -19.66 15.60
CA GLY A 95 6.14 -19.07 15.48
C GLY A 95 6.08 -17.87 14.54
N ASN A 96 7.08 -17.69 13.69
CA ASN A 96 7.13 -16.68 12.64
C ASN A 96 6.69 -17.26 11.29
N TYR A 97 6.30 -16.36 10.38
CA TYR A 97 6.18 -16.63 8.95
C TYR A 97 7.42 -16.11 8.22
N ALA A 98 7.81 -16.78 7.13
CA ALA A 98 8.94 -16.36 6.31
C ALA A 98 8.53 -16.30 4.83
N PHE A 99 9.06 -15.32 4.11
CA PHE A 99 8.85 -15.18 2.67
C PHE A 99 10.13 -14.74 1.98
N VAL A 100 10.28 -15.11 0.71
CA VAL A 100 11.51 -14.92 -0.04
C VAL A 100 11.33 -13.88 -1.13
N TYR A 101 12.28 -12.93 -1.20
CA TYR A 101 12.43 -11.97 -2.29
C TYR A 101 12.93 -12.66 -3.55
N ILE A 102 12.30 -12.37 -4.69
CA ILE A 102 12.73 -12.74 -6.03
C ILE A 102 12.46 -11.57 -7.00
N ALA A 103 13.30 -11.44 -8.04
CA ALA A 103 13.02 -10.48 -9.11
C ALA A 103 11.96 -11.01 -10.10
N GLY A 104 11.16 -10.09 -10.67
CA GLY A 104 10.16 -10.37 -11.68
C GLY A 104 10.76 -10.57 -13.07
N THR A 105 11.19 -9.48 -13.68
CA THR A 105 11.73 -9.50 -15.06
C THR A 105 13.20 -9.13 -15.18
N GLU A 106 13.81 -8.66 -14.11
CA GLU A 106 15.25 -8.40 -14.03
C GLU A 106 16.04 -9.69 -13.82
N CYS A 107 17.22 -9.78 -14.41
CA CYS A 107 18.16 -10.87 -14.16
C CYS A 107 19.60 -10.35 -14.20
N ILE A 108 20.30 -10.46 -13.06
CA ILE A 108 21.68 -10.00 -12.92
C ILE A 108 22.63 -11.20 -13.03
N THR A 109 23.71 -11.03 -13.80
CA THR A 109 24.86 -11.93 -13.81
C THR A 109 26.03 -11.28 -13.09
N ALA A 110 26.47 -11.87 -11.98
CA ALA A 110 27.63 -11.37 -11.24
C ALA A 110 28.91 -11.47 -12.08
N HIS A 111 29.71 -10.40 -12.06
CA HIS A 111 30.94 -10.31 -12.86
C HIS A 111 30.73 -10.64 -14.36
N GLY A 112 29.62 -10.19 -14.93
CA GLY A 112 29.22 -10.47 -16.32
C GLY A 112 30.24 -10.01 -17.36
N ASP A 113 31.06 -9.01 -17.03
CA ASP A 113 32.19 -8.55 -17.85
C ASP A 113 33.31 -9.60 -17.97
N GLN A 114 33.45 -10.51 -17.01
CA GLN A 114 34.52 -11.50 -16.89
C GLN A 114 34.04 -12.93 -17.16
N THR A 115 32.74 -13.15 -17.27
CA THR A 115 32.19 -14.49 -17.52
C THR A 115 31.85 -14.71 -18.99
N ALA A 116 32.05 -15.97 -19.47
CA ALA A 116 31.68 -16.36 -20.83
C ALA A 116 30.15 -16.50 -21.00
N HIS A 117 29.45 -16.81 -19.94
CA HIS A 117 28.02 -17.12 -19.92
C HIS A 117 27.28 -16.06 -19.09
N THR A 118 26.52 -15.21 -19.76
CA THR A 118 25.53 -14.30 -19.15
C THR A 118 24.20 -14.53 -19.85
N LEU A 119 23.11 -14.08 -19.23
CA LEU A 119 21.81 -14.22 -19.88
C LEU A 119 21.78 -13.51 -21.25
N ALA A 120 22.36 -12.32 -21.36
CA ALA A 120 22.41 -11.58 -22.62
C ALA A 120 23.25 -12.30 -23.71
N LYS A 121 24.32 -12.99 -23.32
CA LYS A 121 25.16 -13.73 -24.27
C LYS A 121 24.53 -15.04 -24.71
N ASP A 122 23.89 -15.74 -23.78
CA ASP A 122 23.30 -17.07 -24.02
C ASP A 122 21.91 -16.99 -24.68
N HIS A 123 21.13 -15.93 -24.32
CA HIS A 123 19.74 -15.77 -24.76
C HIS A 123 19.41 -14.32 -25.16
N PRO A 124 20.08 -13.72 -26.14
CA PRO A 124 19.87 -12.33 -26.56
C PRO A 124 18.47 -12.07 -27.12
N ASP A 125 17.74 -13.11 -27.53
CA ASP A 125 16.37 -13.06 -28.03
C ASP A 125 15.32 -12.95 -26.89
N TRP A 126 15.68 -13.25 -25.64
CA TRP A 126 14.75 -13.12 -24.51
C TRP A 126 14.59 -11.70 -23.99
N LEU A 127 15.49 -10.78 -24.38
CA LEU A 127 15.58 -9.45 -23.78
C LEU A 127 14.47 -8.52 -24.25
N GLN A 128 13.97 -7.71 -23.35
CA GLN A 128 13.13 -6.56 -23.69
C GLN A 128 13.89 -5.61 -24.63
N ARG A 129 13.16 -4.94 -25.53
CA ARG A 129 13.76 -4.06 -26.54
C ARG A 129 12.97 -2.78 -26.72
N LYS A 130 13.69 -1.70 -27.01
CA LYS A 130 13.11 -0.48 -27.60
C LYS A 130 12.56 -0.79 -29.00
N ILE A 131 11.70 0.09 -29.53
CA ILE A 131 11.21 -0.02 -30.92
C ILE A 131 12.35 0.03 -31.96
N THR A 132 13.48 0.66 -31.61
CA THR A 132 14.71 0.70 -32.43
C THR A 132 15.47 -0.62 -32.48
N GLY A 133 15.07 -1.60 -31.65
CA GLY A 133 15.75 -2.90 -31.52
C GLY A 133 16.83 -2.95 -30.43
N GLU A 134 17.16 -1.84 -29.76
CA GLU A 134 18.13 -1.78 -28.67
C GLU A 134 17.66 -2.65 -27.50
N PRO A 135 18.48 -3.61 -27.02
CA PRO A 135 18.12 -4.50 -25.92
C PRO A 135 18.29 -3.83 -24.55
N ALA A 136 17.48 -4.23 -23.57
CA ALA A 136 17.58 -3.79 -22.19
C ALA A 136 18.73 -4.53 -21.47
N ILE A 137 19.93 -3.99 -21.64
CA ILE A 137 21.19 -4.47 -21.02
C ILE A 137 21.84 -3.27 -20.33
N PHE A 138 22.13 -3.44 -19.05
CA PHE A 138 22.74 -2.39 -18.22
C PHE A 138 24.00 -2.94 -17.55
N GLY A 139 24.99 -2.08 -17.38
CA GLY A 139 26.25 -2.43 -16.74
C GLY A 139 26.31 -1.94 -15.30
N GLY A 140 27.34 -2.36 -14.60
CA GLY A 140 27.61 -1.91 -13.23
C GLY A 140 27.65 -0.39 -13.08
N GLY A 141 26.93 0.13 -12.09
CA GLY A 141 26.77 1.56 -11.83
C GLY A 141 25.58 2.23 -12.52
N SER A 142 24.80 1.53 -13.36
CA SER A 142 23.54 2.05 -13.92
C SER A 142 22.48 2.26 -12.83
N ALA A 143 22.51 1.44 -11.79
CA ALA A 143 21.75 1.62 -10.58
C ALA A 143 22.60 1.20 -9.36
N PHE A 144 22.21 1.64 -8.15
CA PHE A 144 23.02 1.38 -6.95
C PHE A 144 23.08 -0.12 -6.57
N TRP A 145 22.13 -0.94 -6.99
CA TRP A 145 22.11 -2.40 -6.76
C TRP A 145 22.90 -3.20 -7.80
N ILE A 146 23.28 -2.58 -8.95
CA ILE A 146 24.10 -3.19 -9.99
C ILE A 146 25.57 -2.87 -9.69
N ARG A 147 26.31 -3.85 -9.20
CA ARG A 147 27.71 -3.69 -8.80
C ARG A 147 28.61 -3.48 -10.01
N PRO A 148 29.75 -2.79 -9.87
CA PRO A 148 30.75 -2.71 -10.91
C PRO A 148 31.15 -4.10 -11.42
N GLY A 149 31.07 -4.32 -12.75
CA GLY A 149 31.37 -5.60 -13.39
C GLY A 149 30.19 -6.54 -13.54
N ASP A 150 29.05 -6.28 -12.87
CA ASP A 150 27.83 -7.05 -13.07
C ASP A 150 27.14 -6.65 -14.40
N GLU A 151 26.43 -7.60 -14.99
CA GLU A 151 25.52 -7.36 -16.11
C GLU A 151 24.09 -7.51 -15.61
N ASP A 152 23.27 -6.52 -15.83
CA ASP A 152 21.85 -6.52 -15.58
C ASP A 152 21.07 -6.53 -16.89
N VAL A 153 20.08 -7.39 -17.01
CA VAL A 153 19.21 -7.50 -18.17
C VAL A 153 17.75 -7.61 -17.77
N TRP A 154 16.88 -7.11 -18.65
CA TRP A 154 15.43 -7.21 -18.47
C TRP A 154 14.83 -8.13 -19.52
N VAL A 155 14.11 -9.13 -19.04
CA VAL A 155 13.62 -10.26 -19.85
C VAL A 155 12.16 -10.02 -20.24
N SER A 156 11.83 -10.37 -21.50
CA SER A 156 10.45 -10.36 -21.97
C SER A 156 9.64 -11.44 -21.26
N PRO A 157 8.50 -11.10 -20.62
CA PRO A 157 7.61 -12.09 -20.02
C PRO A 157 6.97 -13.04 -21.05
N TYR A 158 7.16 -12.78 -22.34
CA TYR A 158 6.71 -13.62 -23.45
C TYR A 158 7.79 -14.55 -24.00
N ALA A 159 9.04 -14.47 -23.55
CA ALA A 159 10.10 -15.41 -23.93
C ALA A 159 9.76 -16.82 -23.39
N PRO A 160 9.43 -17.81 -24.24
CA PRO A 160 8.71 -19.00 -23.78
C PRO A 160 9.55 -19.92 -22.89
N GLU A 161 10.83 -20.14 -23.23
CA GLU A 161 11.70 -21.02 -22.45
C GLU A 161 12.13 -20.38 -21.14
N TRP A 162 12.34 -19.04 -21.10
CA TRP A 162 12.57 -18.31 -19.88
C TRP A 162 11.34 -18.42 -18.95
N ARG A 163 10.14 -18.12 -19.45
CA ARG A 163 8.90 -18.18 -18.67
C ARG A 163 8.64 -19.56 -18.09
N LYS A 164 8.87 -20.60 -18.88
CA LYS A 164 8.76 -21.99 -18.43
C LYS A 164 9.73 -22.30 -17.28
N THR A 165 11.00 -21.91 -17.41
CA THR A 165 12.01 -22.11 -16.38
C THR A 165 11.72 -21.26 -15.15
N TYR A 166 11.31 -20.02 -15.32
CA TYR A 166 10.89 -19.13 -14.22
C TYR A 166 9.78 -19.77 -13.39
N MET A 167 8.72 -20.26 -14.02
CA MET A 167 7.61 -20.92 -13.32
C MET A 167 8.04 -22.24 -12.66
N GLU A 168 9.05 -22.93 -13.20
CA GLU A 168 9.65 -24.08 -12.52
C GLU A 168 10.39 -23.65 -11.25
N ARG A 169 11.15 -22.55 -11.26
CA ARG A 169 11.78 -21.98 -10.06
C ARG A 169 10.75 -21.57 -9.01
N VAL A 170 9.65 -20.95 -9.42
CA VAL A 170 8.52 -20.62 -8.52
C VAL A 170 7.97 -21.87 -7.84
N ARG A 171 7.77 -22.99 -8.58
CA ARG A 171 7.31 -24.25 -7.98
C ARG A 171 8.33 -24.85 -7.02
N GLN A 172 9.62 -24.80 -7.36
CA GLN A 172 10.68 -25.29 -6.48
C GLN A 172 10.78 -24.47 -5.20
N ILE A 173 10.66 -23.14 -5.27
CA ILE A 173 10.58 -22.25 -4.10
C ILE A 173 9.36 -22.62 -3.26
N ALA A 174 8.19 -22.78 -3.84
CA ALA A 174 6.99 -23.16 -3.11
C ALA A 174 7.11 -24.53 -2.40
N ALA A 175 7.91 -25.46 -2.96
CA ALA A 175 8.16 -26.77 -2.38
C ALA A 175 9.10 -26.73 -1.15
N THR A 176 9.82 -25.63 -0.90
CA THR A 176 10.68 -25.48 0.29
C THR A 176 9.90 -25.35 1.59
N GLY A 177 8.59 -25.07 1.53
CA GLY A 177 7.75 -24.82 2.69
C GLY A 177 7.71 -23.36 3.13
N ILE A 178 8.32 -22.43 2.37
CA ILE A 178 8.23 -20.98 2.60
C ILE A 178 6.78 -20.49 2.54
N ASP A 179 6.42 -19.48 3.32
CA ASP A 179 5.04 -19.00 3.45
C ASP A 179 4.65 -17.98 2.39
N GLY A 180 5.62 -17.35 1.75
CA GLY A 180 5.35 -16.36 0.71
C GLY A 180 6.48 -16.21 -0.30
N ILE A 181 6.10 -15.69 -1.47
CA ILE A 181 7.01 -15.24 -2.53
C ILE A 181 6.77 -13.75 -2.72
N TYR A 182 7.82 -12.97 -2.52
CA TYR A 182 7.85 -11.54 -2.71
C TYR A 182 8.51 -11.24 -4.04
N ILE A 183 7.79 -10.60 -4.97
CA ILE A 183 8.21 -10.42 -6.35
C ILE A 183 8.44 -8.93 -6.58
N ASP A 184 9.70 -8.54 -6.68
CA ASP A 184 10.08 -7.18 -7.04
C ASP A 184 10.15 -7.00 -8.55
N ILE A 185 9.95 -5.73 -9.00
CA ILE A 185 10.11 -5.31 -10.40
C ILE A 185 9.43 -6.22 -11.45
N PRO A 186 8.15 -6.58 -11.27
CA PRO A 186 7.38 -7.22 -12.34
C PRO A 186 6.90 -6.16 -13.33
N TYR A 187 7.84 -5.51 -14.06
CA TYR A 187 7.57 -4.34 -14.89
C TYR A 187 8.11 -4.48 -16.31
N TRP A 188 7.58 -3.62 -17.20
CA TRP A 188 8.29 -3.27 -18.43
C TRP A 188 9.43 -2.32 -18.11
N MET A 189 10.57 -2.54 -18.75
CA MET A 189 11.72 -1.65 -18.61
C MET A 189 11.40 -0.27 -19.19
N THR A 190 11.20 0.71 -18.32
CA THR A 190 10.89 2.10 -18.68
C THR A 190 11.41 3.12 -17.67
N HIS A 191 12.15 2.70 -16.64
CA HIS A 191 12.56 3.59 -15.54
C HIS A 191 14.06 3.89 -15.48
N PHE A 192 14.88 3.30 -16.35
CA PHE A 192 16.30 3.69 -16.46
C PHE A 192 16.48 4.80 -17.51
N ASP A 193 17.51 5.60 -17.33
CA ASP A 193 17.84 6.73 -18.21
C ASP A 193 17.76 6.35 -19.70
N GLY A 194 16.92 7.08 -20.43
CA GLY A 194 16.70 6.86 -21.86
C GLY A 194 15.74 5.73 -22.19
N TRP A 195 15.00 5.18 -21.20
CA TRP A 195 13.94 4.19 -21.39
C TRP A 195 12.55 4.69 -20.99
N GLU A 196 12.43 5.84 -20.35
CA GLU A 196 11.24 6.34 -19.67
C GLU A 196 10.00 6.42 -20.58
N ASP A 197 10.17 6.94 -21.78
CA ASP A 197 9.07 7.14 -22.74
C ASP A 197 9.13 6.16 -23.92
N THR A 198 9.83 5.05 -23.78
CA THR A 198 9.99 4.08 -24.86
C THR A 198 8.77 3.20 -25.10
N TRP A 199 7.90 3.07 -24.10
CA TRP A 199 6.74 2.18 -24.12
C TRP A 199 7.10 0.74 -24.47
N ALA A 200 8.33 0.30 -24.12
CA ALA A 200 8.83 -1.05 -24.35
C ALA A 200 7.87 -2.12 -23.75
N SER A 201 7.91 -3.38 -24.17
CA SER A 201 8.97 -3.96 -25.03
C SER A 201 8.49 -4.25 -26.45
N PHE A 202 9.38 -4.07 -27.39
CA PHE A 202 9.18 -4.38 -28.81
C PHE A 202 10.03 -5.57 -29.27
N ASP A 203 10.37 -6.48 -28.37
CA ASP A 203 10.95 -7.78 -28.71
C ASP A 203 9.96 -8.61 -29.55
N ASP A 204 10.46 -9.57 -30.30
CA ASP A 204 9.65 -10.31 -31.26
C ASP A 204 8.55 -11.15 -30.62
N TYR A 205 8.77 -11.67 -29.39
CA TYR A 205 7.76 -12.44 -28.66
C TYR A 205 6.61 -11.54 -28.19
N THR A 206 6.92 -10.38 -27.62
CA THR A 206 5.93 -9.40 -27.17
C THR A 206 5.11 -8.87 -28.34
N VAL A 207 5.75 -8.48 -29.43
CA VAL A 207 5.07 -7.99 -30.65
C VAL A 207 4.16 -9.06 -31.26
N ALA A 208 4.63 -10.32 -31.31
CA ALA A 208 3.81 -11.42 -31.80
C ALA A 208 2.58 -11.69 -30.94
N ALA A 209 2.73 -11.64 -29.60
CA ALA A 209 1.62 -11.79 -28.65
C ALA A 209 0.58 -10.67 -28.80
N PHE A 210 1.02 -9.42 -28.91
CA PHE A 210 0.12 -8.28 -29.15
C PHE A 210 -0.67 -8.43 -30.45
N LYS A 211 0.03 -8.79 -31.54
CA LYS A 211 -0.61 -9.01 -32.84
C LYS A 211 -1.61 -10.14 -32.81
N GLN A 212 -1.30 -11.22 -32.11
CA GLN A 212 -2.22 -12.36 -31.93
C GLN A 212 -3.50 -11.96 -31.20
N GLN A 213 -3.39 -11.10 -30.17
CA GLN A 213 -4.54 -10.69 -29.36
C GLN A 213 -5.40 -9.60 -30.02
N THR A 214 -4.77 -8.68 -30.75
CA THR A 214 -5.45 -7.45 -31.23
C THR A 214 -5.58 -7.36 -32.74
N GLY A 215 -4.78 -8.12 -33.48
CA GLY A 215 -4.63 -7.99 -34.93
C GLY A 215 -3.75 -6.81 -35.37
N LEU A 216 -3.25 -6.00 -34.43
CA LEU A 216 -2.43 -4.82 -34.69
C LEU A 216 -0.94 -5.15 -34.66
N ASP A 217 -0.13 -4.41 -35.40
CA ASP A 217 1.32 -4.53 -35.42
C ASP A 217 1.94 -3.43 -34.55
N ALA A 218 2.53 -3.81 -33.40
CA ALA A 218 3.09 -2.84 -32.46
C ALA A 218 4.21 -1.96 -33.04
N LYS A 219 4.96 -2.45 -34.03
CA LYS A 219 6.06 -1.70 -34.64
C LYS A 219 5.60 -0.69 -35.71
N HIS A 220 4.39 -0.82 -36.23
CA HIS A 220 3.92 -0.03 -37.38
C HIS A 220 2.61 0.73 -37.15
N ASP A 221 1.71 0.22 -36.31
CA ASP A 221 0.35 0.75 -36.19
C ASP A 221 0.20 1.77 -35.04
N LEU A 222 1.18 1.86 -34.12
CA LEU A 222 1.09 2.68 -32.91
C LEU A 222 1.60 4.10 -33.12
N LYS A 223 0.91 5.07 -32.55
CA LYS A 223 1.42 6.42 -32.29
C LYS A 223 1.83 6.51 -30.82
N LEU A 224 3.08 6.18 -30.54
CA LEU A 224 3.59 6.11 -29.15
C LEU A 224 3.37 7.42 -28.40
N GLY A 225 2.82 7.34 -27.20
CA GLY A 225 2.52 8.49 -26.34
C GLY A 225 1.22 9.22 -26.67
N ASP A 226 0.52 8.88 -27.78
CA ASP A 226 -0.75 9.48 -28.15
C ASP A 226 -1.94 8.68 -27.57
N PHE A 227 -2.41 9.04 -26.38
CA PHE A 227 -3.58 8.41 -25.76
C PHE A 227 -4.90 8.63 -26.50
N SER A 228 -4.95 9.45 -27.55
CA SER A 228 -6.08 9.55 -28.47
C SER A 228 -6.06 8.48 -29.57
N ASP A 229 -4.90 7.88 -29.83
CA ASP A 229 -4.72 6.81 -30.80
C ASP A 229 -5.29 5.48 -30.29
N PHE A 230 -6.19 4.88 -31.07
CA PHE A 230 -6.83 3.62 -30.69
C PHE A 230 -5.83 2.48 -30.54
N ALA A 231 -4.86 2.36 -31.45
CA ALA A 231 -3.87 1.29 -31.42
C ALA A 231 -2.92 1.44 -30.23
N PHE A 232 -2.51 2.67 -29.90
CA PHE A 232 -1.68 2.93 -28.73
C PHE A 232 -2.44 2.63 -27.40
N ARG A 233 -3.70 2.97 -27.30
CA ARG A 233 -4.51 2.57 -26.13
C ARG A 233 -4.58 1.05 -25.97
N LYS A 234 -4.72 0.29 -27.09
CA LYS A 234 -4.66 -1.17 -27.06
C LYS A 234 -3.30 -1.70 -26.61
N TRP A 235 -2.21 -1.02 -26.96
CA TRP A 235 -0.87 -1.35 -26.48
C TRP A 235 -0.73 -1.14 -24.98
N VAL A 236 -1.24 -0.03 -24.44
CA VAL A 236 -1.26 0.24 -23.00
C VAL A 236 -2.07 -0.81 -22.24
N GLU A 237 -3.29 -1.14 -22.71
CA GLU A 237 -4.12 -2.21 -22.12
C GLU A 237 -3.39 -3.56 -22.11
N PHE A 238 -2.78 -3.91 -23.23
CA PHE A 238 -2.02 -5.14 -23.38
C PHE A 238 -0.84 -5.22 -22.39
N ARG A 239 -0.08 -4.15 -22.25
CA ARG A 239 1.07 -4.07 -21.33
C ARG A 239 0.65 -4.25 -19.87
N ILE A 240 -0.44 -3.62 -19.46
CA ILE A 240 -1.01 -3.78 -18.11
C ILE A 240 -1.49 -5.23 -17.90
N GLN A 241 -2.22 -5.78 -18.87
CA GLN A 241 -2.75 -7.14 -18.78
C GLN A 241 -1.62 -8.18 -18.71
N THR A 242 -0.49 -7.93 -19.40
CA THR A 242 0.67 -8.81 -19.38
C THR A 242 1.17 -9.10 -17.97
N PHE A 243 1.38 -8.07 -17.15
CA PHE A 243 1.87 -8.28 -15.79
C PHE A 243 0.79 -8.77 -14.83
N THR A 244 -0.47 -8.42 -15.06
CA THR A 244 -1.59 -9.04 -14.35
C THR A 244 -1.62 -10.56 -14.61
N ASP A 245 -1.47 -11.00 -15.84
CA ASP A 245 -1.43 -12.42 -16.22
C ASP A 245 -0.17 -13.12 -15.72
N PHE A 246 0.98 -12.45 -15.77
CA PHE A 246 2.25 -13.02 -15.30
C PHE A 246 2.22 -13.28 -13.79
N LEU A 247 1.77 -12.31 -12.99
CA LEU A 247 1.61 -12.49 -11.55
C LEU A 247 0.52 -13.51 -11.19
N SER A 248 -0.57 -13.56 -11.95
CA SER A 248 -1.58 -14.61 -11.81
C SER A 248 -1.03 -16.00 -12.09
N GLU A 249 -0.09 -16.15 -13.05
CA GLU A 249 0.56 -17.43 -13.31
C GLU A 249 1.55 -17.83 -12.22
N ILE A 250 2.30 -16.85 -11.67
CA ILE A 250 3.16 -17.07 -10.49
C ILE A 250 2.32 -17.59 -9.33
N ASP A 251 1.22 -16.90 -8.99
CA ASP A 251 0.31 -17.28 -7.90
C ASP A 251 -0.22 -18.71 -8.09
N ARG A 252 -0.75 -19.02 -9.26
CA ARG A 252 -1.26 -20.36 -9.57
C ARG A 252 -0.17 -21.43 -9.53
N SER A 253 1.03 -21.12 -10.05
CA SER A 253 2.15 -22.07 -10.08
C SER A 253 2.66 -22.39 -8.68
N ALA A 254 2.76 -21.39 -7.81
CA ALA A 254 3.15 -21.55 -6.42
C ALA A 254 2.09 -22.33 -5.63
N LYS A 255 0.80 -21.95 -5.73
CA LYS A 255 -0.32 -22.58 -5.03
C LYS A 255 -0.63 -23.99 -5.51
N ALA A 256 -0.26 -24.36 -6.72
CA ALA A 256 -0.34 -25.75 -7.20
C ALA A 256 0.57 -26.70 -6.41
N VAL A 257 1.65 -26.19 -5.80
CA VAL A 257 2.59 -26.95 -4.97
C VAL A 257 2.29 -26.74 -3.48
N ASN A 258 2.12 -25.49 -3.04
CA ASN A 258 1.79 -25.13 -1.67
C ASN A 258 0.53 -24.24 -1.65
N PRO A 259 -0.67 -24.79 -1.41
CA PRO A 259 -1.92 -24.03 -1.45
C PRO A 259 -2.00 -22.88 -0.42
N LYS A 260 -1.13 -22.87 0.59
CA LYS A 260 -1.11 -21.83 1.64
C LYS A 260 -0.16 -20.69 1.34
N ILE A 261 0.74 -20.84 0.37
CA ILE A 261 1.74 -19.82 0.03
C ILE A 261 1.06 -18.53 -0.42
N LYS A 262 1.69 -17.40 -0.09
CA LYS A 262 1.21 -16.06 -0.47
C LYS A 262 2.07 -15.47 -1.57
N THR A 263 1.43 -14.81 -2.52
CA THR A 263 2.09 -14.08 -3.60
C THR A 263 1.98 -12.58 -3.32
N ILE A 264 3.11 -11.91 -3.21
CA ILE A 264 3.22 -10.53 -2.71
C ILE A 264 4.15 -9.75 -3.65
N PRO A 265 3.63 -9.13 -4.73
CA PRO A 265 4.47 -8.27 -5.54
C PRO A 265 4.84 -6.97 -4.82
N GLU A 266 6.05 -6.49 -5.06
CA GLU A 266 6.48 -5.14 -4.75
C GLU A 266 6.16 -4.21 -5.91
N ILE A 267 5.49 -3.08 -5.63
CA ILE A 267 5.03 -2.15 -6.66
C ILE A 267 5.35 -0.72 -6.22
N TYR A 268 6.23 -0.04 -6.96
CA TYR A 268 6.59 1.34 -6.65
C TYR A 268 5.63 2.39 -7.25
N PRO A 269 5.06 2.23 -8.46
CA PRO A 269 4.12 3.23 -8.94
C PRO A 269 2.77 3.05 -8.24
N GLY A 270 2.36 4.01 -7.48
CA GLY A 270 1.10 3.96 -6.73
C GLY A 270 -0.15 4.10 -7.60
N ILE A 271 -0.89 5.20 -7.38
CA ILE A 271 -2.06 5.57 -8.18
C ILE A 271 -1.69 6.43 -9.40
N GLU A 272 -0.43 6.80 -9.53
CA GLU A 272 0.15 7.73 -10.48
C GLU A 272 0.18 7.18 -11.92
N GLU A 273 0.45 8.05 -12.87
CA GLU A 273 0.59 7.72 -14.29
C GLU A 273 1.75 6.74 -14.55
N GLU A 274 2.78 6.78 -13.71
CA GLU A 274 3.93 5.88 -13.76
C GLU A 274 3.52 4.40 -13.82
N ALA A 275 2.47 4.01 -13.08
CA ALA A 275 1.92 2.65 -13.11
C ALA A 275 1.52 2.20 -14.53
N VAL A 276 1.04 3.12 -15.35
CA VAL A 276 0.67 2.87 -16.75
C VAL A 276 1.92 2.64 -17.60
N ARG A 277 2.97 3.45 -17.39
CA ARG A 277 4.23 3.36 -18.14
C ARG A 277 4.94 2.05 -17.90
N VAL A 278 5.03 1.60 -16.66
CA VAL A 278 5.67 0.32 -16.32
C VAL A 278 4.75 -0.88 -16.50
N GLY A 279 3.46 -0.67 -16.73
CA GLY A 279 2.47 -1.74 -16.93
C GLY A 279 2.03 -2.43 -15.63
N ALA A 280 2.27 -1.82 -14.46
CA ALA A 280 1.89 -2.35 -13.15
C ALA A 280 0.68 -1.59 -12.58
N ASP A 281 -0.51 -1.91 -13.01
CA ASP A 281 -1.75 -1.34 -12.47
C ASP A 281 -2.12 -1.99 -11.13
N VAL A 282 -1.83 -1.32 -10.03
CA VAL A 282 -2.09 -1.79 -8.67
C VAL A 282 -3.54 -2.25 -8.47
N TYR A 283 -4.51 -1.52 -9.06
CA TYR A 283 -5.91 -1.91 -8.98
C TYR A 283 -6.16 -3.29 -9.58
N SER A 284 -5.63 -3.57 -10.77
CA SER A 284 -5.78 -4.87 -11.44
C SER A 284 -5.00 -5.96 -10.69
N LEU A 285 -3.80 -5.67 -10.21
CA LEU A 285 -2.92 -6.62 -9.53
C LEU A 285 -3.53 -7.15 -8.24
N TYR A 286 -4.22 -6.33 -7.44
CA TYR A 286 -4.96 -6.81 -6.26
C TYR A 286 -6.02 -7.87 -6.61
N GLY A 287 -6.45 -7.95 -7.86
CA GLY A 287 -7.38 -9.00 -8.32
C GLY A 287 -6.77 -10.39 -8.37
N VAL A 288 -5.45 -10.52 -8.46
CA VAL A 288 -4.76 -11.79 -8.77
C VAL A 288 -3.70 -12.22 -7.75
N VAL A 289 -3.36 -11.40 -6.75
CA VAL A 289 -2.34 -11.69 -5.73
C VAL A 289 -2.94 -11.64 -4.31
N ASP A 290 -2.20 -12.11 -3.29
CA ASP A 290 -2.69 -12.17 -1.90
C ASP A 290 -2.50 -10.87 -1.12
N ALA A 291 -1.44 -10.11 -1.40
CA ALA A 291 -1.12 -8.81 -0.83
C ALA A 291 -0.25 -8.04 -1.82
N ILE A 292 -0.13 -6.74 -1.64
CA ILE A 292 0.87 -5.93 -2.36
C ILE A 292 1.71 -5.18 -1.34
N ALA A 293 3.03 -5.21 -1.55
CA ALA A 293 3.99 -4.37 -0.88
C ALA A 293 4.25 -3.13 -1.75
N HIS A 294 4.03 -1.95 -1.19
CA HIS A 294 4.16 -0.70 -1.93
C HIS A 294 5.46 -0.01 -1.53
N GLU A 295 6.33 0.14 -2.49
CA GLU A 295 7.45 1.09 -2.43
C GLU A 295 6.91 2.48 -2.78
N TYR A 296 6.17 3.09 -1.85
CA TYR A 296 5.36 4.27 -2.13
C TYR A 296 5.83 5.49 -1.36
N GLU A 297 6.25 6.51 -2.08
CA GLU A 297 6.76 7.75 -1.53
C GLU A 297 6.29 8.98 -2.33
N PHE A 298 6.31 10.13 -1.69
CA PHE A 298 6.20 11.45 -2.31
C PHE A 298 7.41 12.30 -1.94
N GLY A 299 7.81 13.18 -2.84
CA GLY A 299 8.88 14.12 -2.62
C GLY A 299 9.81 14.23 -3.83
N ASN A 300 10.44 15.36 -4.02
CA ASN A 300 11.33 15.64 -5.15
C ASN A 300 12.70 14.95 -4.98
N GLY A 301 12.73 13.63 -5.10
CA GLY A 301 13.95 12.82 -4.98
C GLY A 301 14.46 12.65 -3.54
N ASP A 302 13.71 13.09 -2.55
CA ASP A 302 13.95 12.85 -1.12
C ASP A 302 12.89 11.88 -0.58
N HIS A 303 13.29 11.03 0.35
CA HIS A 303 12.35 10.10 1.01
C HIS A 303 11.23 10.84 1.74
N MET A 304 10.04 10.20 1.83
CA MET A 304 8.82 10.75 2.43
C MET A 304 9.09 11.40 3.80
N ALA A 305 9.88 10.75 4.64
CA ALA A 305 10.21 11.24 5.97
C ALA A 305 10.97 12.57 5.97
N SER A 306 11.64 12.94 4.89
CA SER A 306 12.36 14.22 4.73
C SER A 306 11.58 15.26 3.94
N SER A 307 10.35 14.99 3.53
CA SER A 307 9.51 15.96 2.82
C SER A 307 9.31 17.23 3.63
N ARG A 308 9.46 18.36 2.97
CA ARG A 308 9.27 19.71 3.56
C ARG A 308 7.85 20.23 3.36
N ASN A 309 7.07 19.53 2.57
CA ASN A 309 5.71 19.92 2.24
C ASN A 309 4.71 19.03 3.00
N PRO A 310 3.89 19.57 3.93
CA PRO A 310 2.85 18.79 4.61
C PRO A 310 1.83 18.17 3.66
N LEU A 311 1.66 18.74 2.45
CA LEU A 311 0.81 18.18 1.40
C LEU A 311 1.21 16.75 1.03
N ASP A 312 2.52 16.45 1.01
CA ASP A 312 3.00 15.12 0.66
C ASP A 312 2.52 14.05 1.65
N TRP A 313 2.40 14.40 2.94
CA TRP A 313 1.82 13.50 3.94
C TRP A 313 0.32 13.22 3.70
N PHE A 314 -0.44 14.20 3.24
CA PHE A 314 -1.83 14.00 2.83
C PHE A 314 -1.92 13.17 1.55
N ARG A 315 -1.05 13.40 0.56
CA ARG A 315 -0.96 12.59 -0.66
C ARG A 315 -0.61 11.13 -0.33
N TYR A 316 0.29 10.94 0.62
CA TYR A 316 0.66 9.63 1.14
C TYR A 316 -0.56 8.91 1.77
N GLN A 317 -1.36 9.62 2.57
CA GLN A 317 -2.64 9.10 3.08
C GLN A 317 -3.60 8.73 1.95
N VAL A 318 -3.75 9.60 0.94
CA VAL A 318 -4.60 9.33 -0.22
C VAL A 318 -4.18 8.04 -0.93
N GLY A 319 -2.88 7.85 -1.15
CA GLY A 319 -2.34 6.62 -1.74
C GLY A 319 -2.69 5.38 -0.92
N MET A 320 -2.38 5.39 0.37
CA MET A 320 -2.66 4.25 1.25
C MET A 320 -4.15 3.90 1.35
N HIS A 321 -5.04 4.89 1.45
CA HIS A 321 -6.47 4.66 1.42
C HIS A 321 -6.94 4.12 0.06
N SER A 322 -6.33 4.56 -1.04
CA SER A 322 -6.59 4.02 -2.38
C SER A 322 -6.17 2.56 -2.49
N PHE A 323 -4.98 2.21 -2.03
CA PHE A 323 -4.49 0.82 -2.03
C PHE A 323 -5.39 -0.09 -1.21
N ARG A 324 -5.80 0.35 -0.05
CA ARG A 324 -6.77 -0.38 0.77
C ARG A 324 -8.11 -0.59 0.06
N ALA A 325 -8.60 0.41 -0.66
CA ALA A 325 -9.82 0.29 -1.46
C ALA A 325 -9.64 -0.66 -2.67
N PHE A 326 -8.44 -0.66 -3.29
CA PHE A 326 -8.11 -1.60 -4.37
C PHE A 326 -7.97 -3.03 -3.88
N ALA A 327 -7.53 -3.20 -2.62
CA ALA A 327 -7.42 -4.49 -1.95
C ALA A 327 -8.78 -5.11 -1.59
N GLN A 328 -9.86 -4.31 -1.56
CA GLN A 328 -11.21 -4.81 -1.30
C GLN A 328 -11.78 -5.49 -2.54
N GLY A 329 -12.20 -6.74 -2.38
CA GLY A 329 -12.91 -7.50 -3.39
C GLY A 329 -14.43 -7.39 -3.25
N PRO A 330 -15.20 -7.93 -4.22
CA PRO A 330 -16.61 -8.23 -4.02
C PRO A 330 -16.74 -9.11 -2.78
N LEU A 331 -17.66 -8.81 -1.89
CA LEU A 331 -17.89 -9.52 -0.62
C LEU A 331 -16.92 -9.18 0.54
N GLY A 332 -16.22 -8.04 0.49
CA GLY A 332 -15.40 -7.58 1.62
C GLY A 332 -14.17 -8.44 1.91
N GLN A 333 -13.60 -9.10 0.90
CA GLN A 333 -12.28 -9.73 1.03
C GLN A 333 -11.23 -8.62 1.11
N ASP A 334 -10.77 -8.33 2.31
CA ASP A 334 -9.78 -7.31 2.59
C ASP A 334 -8.38 -7.94 2.53
N LYS A 335 -7.62 -7.63 1.48
CA LYS A 335 -6.23 -8.07 1.32
C LYS A 335 -5.30 -7.10 2.03
N ALA A 336 -4.12 -7.58 2.42
CA ALA A 336 -3.13 -6.74 3.09
C ALA A 336 -2.54 -5.69 2.13
N THR A 337 -2.23 -4.54 2.72
CA THR A 337 -1.52 -3.44 2.07
C THR A 337 -0.26 -3.17 2.89
N TRP A 338 0.88 -3.57 2.39
CA TRP A 338 2.16 -3.35 3.05
C TRP A 338 2.82 -2.10 2.47
N ILE A 339 3.41 -1.28 3.31
CA ILE A 339 4.12 -0.08 2.85
C ILE A 339 5.56 -0.18 3.29
N LEU A 340 6.49 -0.19 2.33
CA LEU A 340 7.91 -0.12 2.56
C LEU A 340 8.27 1.20 3.24
N ASN A 341 9.09 1.11 4.27
CA ASN A 341 9.45 2.23 5.10
C ASN A 341 10.91 2.66 4.85
N TYR A 342 11.08 3.86 4.35
CA TYR A 342 12.39 4.48 4.13
C TYR A 342 12.82 5.33 5.33
N SER A 343 13.06 4.68 6.46
CA SER A 343 13.61 5.33 7.67
C SER A 343 15.15 5.31 7.72
N TRP A 344 15.78 5.26 6.63
CA TRP A 344 17.17 5.00 6.37
C TRP A 344 18.16 5.86 7.19
N ASP A 345 19.13 5.21 7.85
CA ASP A 345 20.21 5.88 8.63
C ASP A 345 21.12 6.77 7.78
N GLY A 346 21.22 6.53 6.48
CA GLY A 346 21.95 7.35 5.53
C GLY A 346 21.30 8.71 5.23
N ASN A 347 20.03 8.89 5.59
CA ASN A 347 19.35 10.16 5.44
C ASN A 347 19.82 11.16 6.49
N LYS A 348 20.71 12.08 6.09
CA LYS A 348 21.25 13.10 6.99
C LYS A 348 20.27 14.25 7.28
N LYS A 349 19.08 14.26 6.67
CA LYS A 349 18.11 15.34 6.77
C LYS A 349 17.14 15.16 7.93
N VAL A 350 16.87 13.89 8.32
CA VAL A 350 15.94 13.56 9.40
C VAL A 350 16.57 12.52 10.31
N ASP A 351 16.35 12.65 11.61
CA ASP A 351 16.68 11.60 12.58
C ASP A 351 15.92 10.31 12.22
N ALA A 352 16.63 9.20 12.06
CA ALA A 352 16.06 7.94 11.58
C ALA A 352 14.95 7.41 12.51
N ARG A 353 15.03 7.68 13.82
CA ARG A 353 13.99 7.32 14.80
C ARG A 353 12.71 8.12 14.57
N GLU A 354 12.82 9.44 14.37
CA GLU A 354 11.65 10.28 14.06
C GLU A 354 11.05 9.90 12.71
N ALA A 355 11.87 9.63 11.71
CA ALA A 355 11.42 9.14 10.41
C ALA A 355 10.61 7.84 10.55
N MET A 356 11.15 6.85 11.24
CA MET A 356 10.48 5.56 11.48
C MET A 356 9.14 5.74 12.23
N MET A 357 9.12 6.58 13.28
CA MET A 357 7.88 6.84 14.03
C MET A 357 6.82 7.56 13.20
N ASN A 358 7.20 8.55 12.38
CA ASN A 358 6.26 9.30 11.54
C ASN A 358 5.67 8.41 10.43
N LEU A 359 6.50 7.59 9.78
CA LEU A 359 6.06 6.66 8.75
C LEU A 359 5.15 5.57 9.35
N ALA A 360 5.57 4.93 10.45
CA ALA A 360 4.76 3.91 11.11
C ALA A 360 3.40 4.46 11.57
N MET A 361 3.38 5.64 12.20
CA MET A 361 2.15 6.30 12.60
C MET A 361 1.22 6.55 11.40
N SER A 362 1.76 7.14 10.33
CA SER A 362 0.99 7.44 9.12
C SER A 362 0.38 6.18 8.50
N GLN A 363 1.14 5.10 8.42
CA GLN A 363 0.73 3.83 7.83
C GLN A 363 -0.34 3.11 8.66
N VAL A 364 -0.12 2.92 9.97
CA VAL A 364 -1.09 2.18 10.81
C VAL A 364 -2.40 2.94 10.99
N MET A 365 -2.39 4.28 11.01
CA MET A 365 -3.62 5.08 11.06
C MET A 365 -4.43 4.94 9.76
N ALA A 366 -3.77 4.84 8.61
CA ALA A 366 -4.41 4.52 7.34
C ALA A 366 -4.86 3.05 7.23
N GLY A 367 -4.41 2.17 8.13
CA GLY A 367 -4.72 0.74 8.13
C GLY A 367 -3.81 -0.11 7.24
N ALA A 368 -2.63 0.41 6.89
CA ALA A 368 -1.59 -0.33 6.19
C ALA A 368 -0.65 -1.03 7.17
N ASN A 369 -0.01 -2.11 6.72
CA ASN A 369 0.97 -2.82 7.52
C ASN A 369 2.33 -2.13 7.43
N PHE A 370 2.96 -1.95 8.58
CA PHE A 370 4.27 -1.34 8.70
C PHE A 370 5.37 -2.37 8.40
N TRP A 371 6.20 -2.04 7.42
CA TRP A 371 7.38 -2.80 7.03
C TRP A 371 8.64 -1.96 7.18
N ASP A 372 9.64 -2.49 7.88
CA ASP A 372 10.94 -1.85 8.05
C ASP A 372 12.07 -2.86 7.87
N ALA A 373 13.00 -2.56 6.97
CA ALA A 373 14.10 -3.43 6.57
C ALA A 373 15.41 -3.05 7.28
N PRO A 374 15.78 -3.74 8.37
CA PRO A 374 17.02 -3.44 9.07
C PRO A 374 18.25 -3.77 8.24
N GLY A 375 19.15 -2.80 8.12
CA GLY A 375 20.42 -3.01 7.41
C GLY A 375 20.31 -3.12 5.89
N HIS A 376 19.11 -2.94 5.33
CA HIS A 376 18.96 -2.74 3.90
C HIS A 376 19.49 -1.37 3.53
N SER A 377 20.27 -1.27 2.44
CA SER A 377 20.94 -0.02 2.05
C SER A 377 19.99 1.13 1.73
N MET A 378 18.71 0.84 1.50
CA MET A 378 17.69 1.81 1.11
C MET A 378 16.62 2.05 2.15
N ALA A 379 16.17 1.05 2.88
CA ALA A 379 14.86 1.10 3.47
C ALA A 379 14.86 1.29 4.99
N GLY A 380 15.69 0.62 5.75
CA GLY A 380 15.52 0.56 7.19
C GLY A 380 16.57 1.30 7.99
N SER A 381 16.23 1.57 9.24
CA SER A 381 17.14 2.07 10.26
C SER A 381 17.73 0.95 11.09
N ASN A 382 18.96 1.14 11.56
CA ASN A 382 19.60 0.28 12.58
C ASN A 382 19.12 0.56 14.01
N ASP A 383 18.17 1.48 14.22
CA ASP A 383 17.56 1.74 15.53
C ASP A 383 16.58 0.61 15.93
N LEU A 384 17.16 -0.51 16.34
CA LEU A 384 16.42 -1.68 16.82
C LEU A 384 15.51 -1.38 18.02
N PRO A 385 15.91 -0.56 19.03
CA PRO A 385 15.02 -0.21 20.13
C PRO A 385 13.73 0.49 19.68
N THR A 386 13.82 1.45 18.77
CA THR A 386 12.63 2.15 18.25
C THR A 386 11.75 1.21 17.43
N ARG A 387 12.33 0.37 16.56
CA ARG A 387 11.58 -0.64 15.80
C ARG A 387 10.84 -1.59 16.74
N LYS A 388 11.54 -2.14 17.73
CA LYS A 388 10.94 -3.03 18.72
C LYS A 388 9.78 -2.37 19.46
N LYS A 389 9.95 -1.10 19.86
CA LYS A 389 8.88 -0.33 20.51
C LYS A 389 7.64 -0.20 19.61
N ILE A 390 7.83 0.12 18.33
CA ILE A 390 6.75 0.24 17.35
C ILE A 390 6.06 -1.11 17.14
N PHE A 391 6.83 -2.16 16.85
CA PHE A 391 6.29 -3.49 16.59
C PHE A 391 5.56 -4.08 17.80
N SER A 392 6.13 -3.94 19.01
CA SER A 392 5.46 -4.42 20.23
C SER A 392 4.16 -3.66 20.53
N TRP A 393 4.12 -2.35 20.22
CA TRP A 393 2.90 -1.56 20.38
C TRP A 393 1.84 -1.96 19.35
N ILE A 394 2.21 -2.18 18.09
CA ILE A 394 1.30 -2.69 17.05
C ILE A 394 0.75 -4.07 17.45
N GLU A 395 1.62 -4.99 17.91
CA GLU A 395 1.24 -6.32 18.36
C GLU A 395 0.21 -6.28 19.51
N ALA A 396 0.43 -5.42 20.49
CA ALA A 396 -0.49 -5.25 21.62
C ALA A 396 -1.86 -4.71 21.18
N HIS A 397 -1.96 -4.07 20.01
CA HIS A 397 -3.15 -3.42 19.50
C HIS A 397 -3.55 -3.91 18.09
N GLU A 398 -3.18 -5.13 17.69
CA GLU A 398 -3.46 -5.70 16.36
C GLU A 398 -4.94 -5.61 15.97
N LYS A 399 -5.84 -5.88 16.91
CA LYS A 399 -7.28 -5.79 16.67
C LYS A 399 -7.73 -4.37 16.31
N THR A 400 -7.13 -3.35 16.90
CA THR A 400 -7.45 -1.96 16.58
C THR A 400 -7.01 -1.58 15.16
N PHE A 401 -5.84 -2.07 14.72
CA PHE A 401 -5.26 -1.64 13.45
C PHE A 401 -5.59 -2.54 12.27
N TYR A 402 -5.65 -3.87 12.47
CA TYR A 402 -5.65 -4.84 11.38
C TYR A 402 -6.96 -5.64 11.24
N LEU A 403 -7.95 -5.43 12.12
CA LEU A 403 -9.28 -5.94 11.85
C LEU A 403 -9.88 -5.27 10.60
N PRO A 404 -10.71 -6.00 9.83
CA PRO A 404 -11.44 -5.42 8.70
C PRO A 404 -12.22 -4.17 9.11
N ARG A 405 -12.10 -3.12 8.32
CA ARG A 405 -12.74 -1.81 8.52
C ARG A 405 -13.86 -1.63 7.51
N SER A 406 -15.06 -1.35 7.98
CA SER A 406 -16.22 -1.08 7.14
C SER A 406 -16.71 0.35 7.34
N PRO A 407 -17.09 1.07 6.28
CA PRO A 407 -17.72 2.37 6.41
C PRO A 407 -19.15 2.23 6.97
N ILE A 408 -19.65 3.29 7.62
CA ILE A 408 -20.98 3.33 8.26
C ILE A 408 -21.95 4.16 7.41
N ASP A 409 -21.67 5.45 7.21
CA ASP A 409 -22.45 6.35 6.35
C ASP A 409 -21.50 7.26 5.53
N PRO A 410 -20.65 6.67 4.66
CA PRO A 410 -19.58 7.40 4.02
C PRO A 410 -20.05 8.28 2.87
N ILE A 411 -19.26 9.32 2.59
CA ILE A 411 -19.23 9.95 1.29
C ILE A 411 -18.34 9.11 0.38
N GLY A 412 -18.92 8.58 -0.71
CA GLY A 412 -18.16 7.84 -1.72
C GLY A 412 -17.38 8.76 -2.63
N VAL A 413 -16.13 8.41 -2.93
CA VAL A 413 -15.32 9.05 -3.98
C VAL A 413 -14.90 7.97 -4.97
N TYR A 414 -15.33 8.12 -6.22
CA TYR A 414 -15.14 7.09 -7.23
C TYR A 414 -13.74 7.17 -7.83
N PHE A 415 -13.01 6.05 -7.80
CA PHE A 415 -11.77 5.87 -8.54
C PHE A 415 -12.05 5.11 -9.84
N SER A 416 -11.80 5.75 -10.99
CA SER A 416 -11.92 5.15 -12.31
C SER A 416 -10.54 4.70 -12.82
N PRO A 417 -10.25 3.38 -12.83
CA PRO A 417 -8.98 2.86 -13.36
C PRO A 417 -8.77 3.23 -14.83
N GLU A 418 -9.82 3.14 -15.63
CA GLU A 418 -9.73 3.48 -17.07
C GLU A 418 -9.47 4.98 -17.29
N THR A 419 -10.11 5.86 -16.53
CA THR A 419 -9.80 7.31 -16.61
C THR A 419 -8.37 7.57 -16.21
N ARG A 420 -7.86 6.92 -15.13
CA ARG A 420 -6.48 7.02 -14.72
C ARG A 420 -5.53 6.55 -15.83
N ASN A 421 -5.84 5.44 -16.50
CA ASN A 421 -4.97 4.86 -17.54
C ASN A 421 -4.87 5.71 -18.80
N PHE A 422 -5.90 6.50 -19.12
CA PHE A 422 -5.97 7.24 -20.39
C PHE A 422 -6.16 8.75 -20.26
N GLY A 423 -6.11 9.30 -19.06
CA GLY A 423 -6.31 10.74 -18.81
C GLY A 423 -6.03 11.11 -17.36
N ALA A 424 -4.84 10.71 -16.88
CA ALA A 424 -4.49 10.71 -15.47
C ALA A 424 -4.50 12.09 -14.79
N ASP A 425 -3.87 13.10 -15.40
CA ASP A 425 -3.51 14.35 -14.70
C ASP A 425 -4.70 15.06 -14.07
N GLU A 426 -5.72 15.34 -14.85
CA GLU A 426 -6.90 16.07 -14.38
C GLU A 426 -7.70 15.25 -13.39
N PHE A 427 -7.85 13.94 -13.66
CA PHE A 427 -8.52 13.02 -12.79
C PHE A 427 -7.80 12.92 -11.43
N LEU A 428 -6.48 12.71 -11.42
CA LEU A 428 -5.71 12.56 -10.18
C LEU A 428 -5.69 13.85 -9.36
N ALA A 429 -5.57 15.01 -10.00
CA ALA A 429 -5.64 16.30 -9.31
C ALA A 429 -7.01 16.51 -8.64
N SER A 430 -8.09 16.18 -9.35
CA SER A 430 -9.46 16.24 -8.83
C SER A 430 -9.69 15.24 -7.70
N TYR A 431 -9.31 13.99 -7.92
CA TYR A 431 -9.45 12.88 -6.98
C TYR A 431 -8.71 13.14 -5.64
N ARG A 432 -7.43 13.49 -5.73
CA ARG A 432 -6.61 13.84 -4.55
C ARG A 432 -7.19 15.02 -3.78
N GLY A 433 -7.55 16.08 -4.50
CA GLY A 433 -8.12 17.27 -3.86
C GLY A 433 -9.44 16.99 -3.14
N ILE A 434 -10.35 16.20 -3.71
CA ILE A 434 -11.59 15.79 -3.04
C ILE A 434 -11.30 14.98 -1.78
N LEU A 435 -10.41 14.00 -1.86
CA LEU A 435 -10.07 13.16 -0.69
C LEU A 435 -9.43 13.99 0.43
N ILE A 436 -8.49 14.89 0.09
CA ILE A 436 -7.87 15.78 1.08
C ILE A 436 -8.91 16.72 1.70
N LEU A 437 -9.82 17.29 0.90
CA LEU A 437 -10.94 18.10 1.41
C LEU A 437 -11.75 17.34 2.46
N LEU A 438 -12.14 16.09 2.16
CA LEU A 438 -12.93 15.27 3.08
C LEU A 438 -12.13 14.91 4.34
N MET A 439 -10.84 14.57 4.22
CA MET A 439 -9.96 14.28 5.36
C MET A 439 -9.77 15.49 6.29
N GLN A 440 -9.55 16.69 5.71
CA GLN A 440 -9.36 17.93 6.48
C GLN A 440 -10.66 18.47 7.10
N LYS A 441 -11.82 18.09 6.55
CA LYS A 441 -13.14 18.37 7.15
C LYS A 441 -13.61 17.24 8.06
N HIS A 442 -12.77 16.22 8.26
CA HIS A 442 -13.02 15.08 9.15
C HIS A 442 -14.33 14.33 8.83
N LEU A 443 -14.69 14.24 7.56
CA LEU A 443 -15.87 13.53 7.11
C LEU A 443 -15.53 12.06 6.86
N GLU A 444 -16.48 11.17 7.17
CA GLU A 444 -16.36 9.75 6.83
C GLU A 444 -16.36 9.60 5.31
N LEU A 445 -15.35 8.96 4.76
CA LEU A 445 -15.18 8.74 3.33
C LEU A 445 -14.97 7.28 3.00
N GLN A 446 -15.37 6.90 1.78
CA GLN A 446 -15.06 5.62 1.17
C GLN A 446 -14.59 5.82 -0.26
N ILE A 447 -13.44 5.27 -0.61
CA ILE A 447 -13.05 5.16 -2.00
C ILE A 447 -13.82 3.99 -2.62
N VAL A 448 -14.54 4.30 -3.70
CA VAL A 448 -15.39 3.35 -4.41
C VAL A 448 -14.74 3.03 -5.76
N THR A 449 -14.61 1.75 -6.08
CA THR A 449 -14.01 1.27 -7.33
C THR A 449 -15.06 0.49 -8.15
N PRO A 450 -14.80 0.15 -9.40
CA PRO A 450 -15.71 -0.71 -10.17
C PRO A 450 -16.05 -2.03 -9.46
N ARG A 451 -15.09 -2.61 -8.69
CA ARG A 451 -15.31 -3.85 -7.92
C ARG A 451 -16.24 -3.67 -6.72
N THR A 452 -16.23 -2.51 -6.09
CA THR A 452 -16.98 -2.23 -4.85
C THR A 452 -18.21 -1.36 -5.09
N LEU A 453 -18.45 -0.90 -6.31
CA LEU A 453 -19.54 0.00 -6.65
C LEU A 453 -20.92 -0.58 -6.27
N ALA A 454 -21.14 -1.87 -6.54
CA ALA A 454 -22.41 -2.55 -6.22
C ALA A 454 -22.66 -2.65 -4.71
N ASP A 455 -21.61 -2.61 -3.89
CA ASP A 455 -21.68 -2.72 -2.43
C ASP A 455 -21.72 -1.37 -1.71
N PHE A 456 -21.58 -0.26 -2.47
CA PHE A 456 -21.62 1.08 -1.89
C PHE A 456 -23.02 1.41 -1.32
N ARG A 457 -23.06 1.87 -0.07
CA ARG A 457 -24.32 2.14 0.68
C ARG A 457 -24.46 3.60 1.13
N GLY A 458 -23.44 4.45 0.96
CA GLY A 458 -23.49 5.86 1.35
C GLY A 458 -24.59 6.66 0.63
N GLN A 459 -24.85 7.86 1.12
CA GLN A 459 -25.88 8.76 0.60
C GLN A 459 -25.40 9.65 -0.56
N THR A 460 -24.10 9.82 -0.70
CA THR A 460 -23.48 10.64 -1.77
C THR A 460 -22.33 9.86 -2.41
N LEU A 461 -22.31 9.86 -3.75
CA LEU A 461 -21.15 9.42 -4.53
C LEU A 461 -20.62 10.61 -5.34
N VAL A 462 -19.33 10.90 -5.24
CA VAL A 462 -18.61 11.94 -5.99
C VAL A 462 -17.85 11.29 -7.14
N LEU A 463 -18.01 11.81 -8.36
CA LEU A 463 -17.22 11.45 -9.54
C LEU A 463 -16.21 12.58 -9.82
N PRO A 464 -14.96 12.44 -9.41
CA PRO A 464 -13.95 13.49 -9.54
C PRO A 464 -13.32 13.49 -10.94
N ASP A 465 -13.84 14.27 -11.87
CA ASP A 465 -13.35 14.39 -13.26
C ASP A 465 -13.24 13.03 -14.00
N VAL A 466 -14.23 12.19 -13.79
CA VAL A 466 -14.29 10.85 -14.41
C VAL A 466 -14.68 10.99 -15.89
N ARG A 467 -13.81 10.51 -16.78
CA ARG A 467 -13.98 10.62 -18.24
C ARG A 467 -14.46 9.35 -18.90
N ILE A 468 -14.20 8.20 -18.29
CA ILE A 468 -14.55 6.90 -18.84
C ILE A 468 -15.35 6.13 -17.80
N LEU A 469 -16.54 5.67 -18.22
CA LEU A 469 -17.44 4.83 -17.44
C LEU A 469 -17.99 3.73 -18.36
N GLY A 470 -17.95 2.49 -17.87
CA GLY A 470 -18.57 1.36 -18.55
C GLY A 470 -20.11 1.40 -18.46
N GLU A 471 -20.79 0.65 -19.32
CA GLU A 471 -22.26 0.63 -19.36
C GLU A 471 -22.89 0.08 -18.08
N ASN A 472 -22.24 -0.89 -17.40
CA ASN A 472 -22.70 -1.40 -16.11
C ASN A 472 -22.61 -0.34 -15.01
N GLU A 473 -21.55 0.46 -15.00
CA GLU A 473 -21.35 1.57 -14.07
C GLU A 473 -22.42 2.65 -14.30
N LYS A 474 -22.66 3.06 -15.54
CA LYS A 474 -23.72 4.02 -15.89
C LYS A 474 -25.10 3.53 -15.45
N LYS A 475 -25.39 2.24 -15.68
CA LYS A 475 -26.66 1.63 -15.26
C LYS A 475 -26.80 1.66 -13.73
N TRP A 476 -25.75 1.33 -13.01
CA TRP A 476 -25.75 1.37 -11.55
C TRP A 476 -25.94 2.79 -11.01
N LEU A 477 -25.22 3.78 -11.58
CA LEU A 477 -25.35 5.21 -11.22
C LEU A 477 -26.78 5.72 -11.43
N ASN A 478 -27.44 5.33 -12.52
CA ASN A 478 -28.84 5.68 -12.77
C ASN A 478 -29.77 5.08 -11.70
N GLY A 479 -29.54 3.82 -11.29
CA GLY A 479 -30.29 3.18 -10.20
C GLY A 479 -30.07 3.89 -8.87
N PHE A 480 -28.82 4.20 -8.53
CA PHE A 480 -28.44 4.91 -7.31
C PHE A 480 -29.15 6.27 -7.17
N VAL A 481 -29.18 7.05 -8.24
CA VAL A 481 -29.91 8.32 -8.29
C VAL A 481 -31.43 8.11 -8.21
N GLY A 482 -31.94 7.03 -8.84
CA GLY A 482 -33.35 6.65 -8.79
C GLY A 482 -33.85 6.28 -7.38
N GLU A 483 -32.96 5.80 -6.51
CA GLU A 483 -33.22 5.56 -5.09
C GLU A 483 -33.26 6.86 -4.24
N GLY A 484 -33.10 8.02 -4.86
CA GLY A 484 -33.08 9.32 -4.17
C GLY A 484 -31.73 9.71 -3.58
N LYS A 485 -30.69 8.92 -3.82
CA LYS A 485 -29.33 9.18 -3.39
C LYS A 485 -28.66 10.24 -4.28
N ARG A 486 -27.62 10.88 -3.79
CA ARG A 486 -26.97 12.03 -4.43
C ARG A 486 -25.75 11.63 -5.23
N LEU A 487 -25.71 12.03 -6.49
CA LEU A 487 -24.55 11.95 -7.35
C LEU A 487 -23.96 13.36 -7.56
N VAL A 488 -22.70 13.54 -7.20
CA VAL A 488 -21.96 14.79 -7.41
C VAL A 488 -20.92 14.56 -8.49
N ILE A 489 -21.05 15.28 -9.60
CA ILE A 489 -20.14 15.19 -10.75
C ILE A 489 -19.32 16.49 -10.78
N THR A 490 -18.00 16.35 -10.84
CA THR A 490 -17.09 17.51 -10.85
C THR A 490 -16.21 17.46 -12.10
N GLY A 491 -16.08 18.58 -12.80
CA GLY A 491 -15.35 18.64 -14.08
C GLY A 491 -16.07 17.89 -15.20
N THR A 492 -15.40 16.91 -15.81
CA THR A 492 -15.96 16.13 -16.93
C THR A 492 -17.15 15.26 -16.50
N ASP A 493 -18.20 15.23 -17.31
CA ASP A 493 -19.38 14.38 -17.11
C ASP A 493 -19.41 13.23 -18.13
N ALA A 494 -19.02 12.05 -17.70
CA ALA A 494 -19.07 10.82 -18.51
C ALA A 494 -20.39 10.03 -18.33
N THR A 495 -21.32 10.50 -17.47
CA THR A 495 -22.55 9.77 -17.16
C THR A 495 -23.60 9.86 -18.27
N GLY A 496 -23.50 10.89 -19.11
CA GLY A 496 -24.56 11.26 -20.06
C GLY A 496 -25.75 11.92 -19.35
N PRO A 497 -26.88 12.11 -20.06
CA PRO A 497 -28.02 12.77 -19.48
C PRO A 497 -28.69 11.91 -18.41
N VAL A 498 -28.50 12.28 -17.13
CA VAL A 498 -29.23 11.75 -15.98
C VAL A 498 -30.10 12.91 -15.43
N PRO A 499 -31.33 13.08 -15.89
CA PRO A 499 -32.19 14.14 -15.42
C PRO A 499 -32.75 13.80 -14.04
N SER A 500 -32.15 14.36 -12.99
CA SER A 500 -32.62 14.17 -11.60
C SER A 500 -32.18 15.37 -10.76
N PRO A 501 -33.02 15.85 -9.84
CA PRO A 501 -32.65 16.88 -8.86
C PRO A 501 -31.57 16.39 -7.86
N ASN A 502 -31.30 15.09 -7.84
CA ASN A 502 -30.26 14.49 -7.00
C ASN A 502 -28.88 14.46 -7.67
N VAL A 503 -28.77 14.90 -8.93
CA VAL A 503 -27.48 15.03 -9.62
C VAL A 503 -27.02 16.48 -9.56
N ILE A 504 -25.93 16.71 -8.86
CA ILE A 504 -25.28 18.03 -8.74
C ILE A 504 -24.05 18.03 -9.65
N ARG A 505 -23.90 19.08 -10.44
CA ARG A 505 -22.78 19.22 -11.39
C ARG A 505 -22.00 20.49 -11.09
N PHE A 506 -20.68 20.33 -10.96
CA PHE A 506 -19.72 21.43 -10.90
C PHE A 506 -18.97 21.45 -12.23
N ALA A 507 -19.08 22.54 -12.99
CA ALA A 507 -18.37 22.70 -14.27
C ALA A 507 -16.85 22.66 -14.06
N ASP A 508 -16.39 23.35 -13.00
CA ASP A 508 -15.01 23.28 -12.54
C ASP A 508 -14.91 22.28 -11.36
N SER A 509 -13.82 21.51 -11.31
CA SER A 509 -13.63 20.56 -10.22
C SER A 509 -13.18 21.28 -8.93
N PRO A 510 -13.99 21.24 -7.84
CA PRO A 510 -13.58 21.74 -6.53
C PRO A 510 -12.29 21.07 -6.02
N GLY A 511 -12.13 19.76 -6.31
CA GLY A 511 -10.93 19.01 -5.95
C GLY A 511 -9.69 19.51 -6.68
N LYS A 512 -9.77 19.69 -8.00
CA LYS A 512 -8.66 20.23 -8.79
C LYS A 512 -8.26 21.64 -8.31
N ALA A 513 -9.26 22.51 -8.10
CA ALA A 513 -9.01 23.87 -7.61
C ALA A 513 -8.35 23.86 -6.21
N TYR A 514 -8.80 22.96 -5.35
CA TYR A 514 -8.23 22.83 -4.01
C TYR A 514 -6.81 22.20 -4.02
N ASN A 515 -6.58 21.18 -4.84
CA ASN A 515 -5.22 20.61 -5.01
C ASN A 515 -4.24 21.68 -5.48
N ALA A 516 -4.62 22.52 -6.44
CA ALA A 516 -3.78 23.63 -6.93
C ALA A 516 -3.52 24.68 -5.82
N ALA A 517 -4.52 24.96 -4.97
CA ALA A 517 -4.33 25.87 -3.83
C ALA A 517 -3.34 25.30 -2.80
N LEU A 518 -3.44 24.00 -2.49
CA LEU A 518 -2.52 23.29 -1.60
C LEU A 518 -1.08 23.28 -2.14
N GLU A 519 -0.90 23.06 -3.44
CA GLU A 519 0.41 23.08 -4.11
C GLU A 519 1.04 24.47 -4.08
N LYS A 520 0.22 25.50 -4.23
CA LYS A 520 0.70 26.87 -4.18
C LYS A 520 1.15 27.27 -2.77
N ASP A 521 0.33 27.00 -1.77
CA ASP A 521 0.62 27.29 -0.36
C ASP A 521 -0.32 26.48 0.55
N PHE A 522 0.21 25.39 1.09
CA PHE A 522 -0.54 24.50 1.95
C PHE A 522 -1.12 25.19 3.20
N GLU A 523 -0.37 26.11 3.80
CA GLU A 523 -0.77 26.78 5.04
C GLU A 523 -1.89 27.81 4.83
N SER A 524 -1.95 28.40 3.63
CA SER A 524 -2.99 29.39 3.29
C SER A 524 -4.23 28.74 2.69
N ALA A 525 -4.15 27.47 2.27
CA ALA A 525 -5.29 26.76 1.71
C ALA A 525 -6.29 26.38 2.81
N SER A 526 -7.56 26.73 2.61
CA SER A 526 -8.64 26.41 3.56
C SER A 526 -9.71 25.54 2.87
N PRO A 527 -10.11 24.42 3.50
CA PRO A 527 -11.24 23.63 3.00
C PRO A 527 -12.54 24.43 2.87
N ASP A 528 -12.71 25.48 3.69
CA ASP A 528 -13.91 26.34 3.68
C ASP A 528 -14.07 27.14 2.37
N SER A 529 -12.99 27.28 1.58
CA SER A 529 -13.07 27.83 0.22
C SER A 529 -13.98 27.02 -0.71
N GLN A 530 -14.30 25.77 -0.35
CA GLN A 530 -15.15 24.85 -1.12
C GLN A 530 -16.51 24.61 -0.43
N SER A 531 -17.08 25.63 0.22
CA SER A 531 -18.32 25.52 1.00
C SER A 531 -19.53 25.07 0.16
N GLU A 532 -19.62 25.46 -1.12
CA GLU A 532 -20.67 25.00 -2.04
C GLU A 532 -20.60 23.50 -2.30
N PHE A 533 -19.38 22.97 -2.49
CA PHE A 533 -19.17 21.53 -2.62
C PHE A 533 -19.64 20.79 -1.36
N PHE A 534 -19.25 21.23 -0.16
CA PHE A 534 -19.70 20.59 1.08
C PHE A 534 -21.21 20.68 1.27
N SER A 535 -21.85 21.76 0.88
CA SER A 535 -23.32 21.92 0.92
C SER A 535 -24.04 20.95 -0.01
N SER A 536 -23.36 20.46 -1.05
CA SER A 536 -23.90 19.47 -1.97
C SER A 536 -23.91 18.03 -1.43
N LEU A 537 -23.16 17.74 -0.36
CA LEU A 537 -22.99 16.39 0.18
C LEU A 537 -24.10 16.01 1.16
N ARG A 538 -24.38 14.69 1.28
CA ARG A 538 -25.21 14.06 2.32
C ARG A 538 -24.46 12.86 2.89
N GLY A 539 -24.56 12.62 4.18
CA GLY A 539 -23.79 11.57 4.87
C GLY A 539 -22.42 12.05 5.35
N GLY A 540 -21.55 11.14 5.69
CA GLY A 540 -20.20 11.42 6.18
C GLY A 540 -20.13 11.92 7.63
N THR A 541 -21.23 11.83 8.38
CA THR A 541 -21.39 12.47 9.69
C THR A 541 -21.63 11.48 10.84
N THR A 542 -21.12 10.25 10.72
CA THR A 542 -21.15 9.25 11.80
C THR A 542 -20.54 9.83 13.09
N MET A 543 -19.43 10.54 12.93
CA MET A 543 -18.82 11.35 13.99
C MET A 543 -18.63 12.79 13.50
N HIS A 544 -18.92 13.77 14.36
CA HIS A 544 -18.52 15.16 14.14
C HIS A 544 -17.23 15.40 14.91
N ILE A 545 -16.15 15.66 14.18
CA ILE A 545 -14.82 15.83 14.74
C ILE A 545 -14.43 17.30 14.64
N LYS A 546 -14.01 17.87 15.76
CA LYS A 546 -13.38 19.18 15.84
C LYS A 546 -11.88 18.98 16.00
N ALA A 547 -11.13 19.22 14.93
CA ALA A 547 -9.67 19.18 14.91
C ALA A 547 -9.14 20.17 13.87
N GLY A 548 -7.83 20.42 13.89
CA GLY A 548 -7.18 21.28 12.90
C GLY A 548 -7.07 20.62 11.52
N PRO A 549 -6.96 21.39 10.43
CA PRO A 549 -6.93 20.86 9.06
C PRO A 549 -5.64 20.10 8.73
N HIS A 550 -4.63 20.14 9.60
CA HIS A 550 -3.39 19.36 9.47
C HIS A 550 -3.51 17.93 10.02
N VAL A 551 -4.66 17.58 10.59
CA VAL A 551 -4.94 16.23 11.09
C VAL A 551 -5.78 15.48 10.06
N ALA A 552 -5.23 14.44 9.47
CA ALA A 552 -6.02 13.53 8.65
C ALA A 552 -6.82 12.57 9.56
N THR A 553 -8.08 12.32 9.19
CA THR A 553 -8.93 11.39 9.94
C THR A 553 -9.51 10.31 9.04
N SER A 554 -9.69 9.11 9.60
CA SER A 554 -10.38 7.99 8.98
C SER A 554 -11.37 7.40 9.97
N ILE A 555 -12.64 7.34 9.59
CA ILE A 555 -13.72 6.81 10.42
C ILE A 555 -14.15 5.46 9.84
N ALA A 556 -14.28 4.43 10.68
CA ALA A 556 -14.75 3.12 10.26
C ALA A 556 -15.28 2.31 11.44
N GLN A 557 -16.14 1.35 11.16
CA GLN A 557 -16.48 0.29 12.10
C GLN A 557 -15.55 -0.91 11.86
N THR A 558 -14.92 -1.40 12.92
CA THR A 558 -14.15 -2.66 12.88
C THR A 558 -15.05 -3.86 13.06
N SER A 559 -14.58 -5.04 12.63
CA SER A 559 -15.40 -6.27 12.64
C SER A 559 -15.82 -6.75 14.03
N ASP A 560 -15.22 -6.24 15.09
CA ASP A 560 -15.63 -6.42 16.49
C ASP A 560 -16.78 -5.50 16.94
N GLY A 561 -17.25 -4.62 16.03
CA GLY A 561 -18.38 -3.72 16.24
C GLY A 561 -18.01 -2.34 16.78
N HIS A 562 -16.76 -2.05 17.08
CA HIS A 562 -16.34 -0.75 17.55
C HIS A 562 -16.41 0.30 16.43
N ILE A 563 -16.85 1.52 16.76
CA ILE A 563 -16.79 2.66 15.85
C ILE A 563 -15.50 3.43 16.16
N ASN A 564 -14.59 3.44 15.19
CA ASN A 564 -13.25 3.98 15.35
C ASN A 564 -13.06 5.28 14.57
N CYS A 565 -12.27 6.20 15.11
CA CYS A 565 -11.66 7.30 14.39
C CYS A 565 -10.15 7.25 14.57
N PHE A 566 -9.44 7.16 13.47
CA PHE A 566 -7.98 7.15 13.39
C PHE A 566 -7.52 8.56 13.06
N PHE A 567 -6.55 9.09 13.82
CA PHE A 567 -6.01 10.44 13.67
C PHE A 567 -4.53 10.36 13.29
N ALA A 568 -4.12 11.00 12.20
CA ALA A 568 -2.73 11.22 11.83
C ALA A 568 -2.45 12.71 11.78
N ASN A 569 -1.59 13.19 12.68
CA ASN A 569 -1.24 14.60 12.79
C ASN A 569 0.02 14.92 11.99
N PHE A 570 -0.08 15.83 11.04
CA PHE A 570 1.03 16.30 10.20
C PHE A 570 1.40 17.76 10.44
N ASP A 571 0.75 18.42 11.43
CA ASP A 571 1.05 19.80 11.75
C ASP A 571 2.51 19.97 12.19
N GLY A 572 3.18 20.96 11.61
CA GLY A 572 4.57 21.29 11.92
C GLY A 572 5.61 20.44 11.23
N LEU A 573 5.28 19.32 10.56
CA LEU A 573 6.26 18.51 9.83
C LEU A 573 6.88 19.28 8.67
N ARG A 574 8.20 19.37 8.66
CA ARG A 574 9.01 20.07 7.64
C ARG A 574 10.29 19.31 7.30
N GLY A 575 10.26 18.00 7.36
CA GLY A 575 11.40 17.14 7.09
C GLY A 575 12.61 17.49 7.95
N GLY A 576 13.77 17.69 7.29
CA GLY A 576 15.01 17.97 8.00
C GLY A 576 15.05 19.26 8.82
N SER A 577 14.10 20.18 8.61
CA SER A 577 14.02 21.41 9.41
C SER A 577 13.15 21.24 10.68
N ASN A 578 12.15 20.38 10.63
CA ASN A 578 11.33 20.00 11.78
C ASN A 578 10.76 18.58 11.61
N PRO A 579 11.37 17.54 12.19
CA PRO A 579 10.91 16.16 12.09
C PRO A 579 9.78 15.81 13.08
N SER A 580 9.35 16.74 13.92
CA SER A 580 8.37 16.50 14.97
C SER A 580 7.11 17.32 14.73
N GLN A 581 5.97 16.75 15.08
CA GLN A 581 4.67 17.39 14.95
C GLN A 581 4.43 18.44 16.05
N THR A 582 3.65 19.46 15.70
CA THR A 582 3.01 20.36 16.69
C THR A 582 1.83 19.64 17.33
N PRO A 583 1.82 19.45 18.67
CA PRO A 583 0.72 18.77 19.34
C PRO A 583 -0.63 19.47 19.16
N GLN A 584 -1.65 18.71 18.83
CA GLN A 584 -3.01 19.19 18.63
C GLN A 584 -3.82 19.08 19.93
N ARG A 585 -4.51 20.17 20.32
CA ARG A 585 -5.30 20.30 21.56
C ARG A 585 -6.72 20.71 21.26
N GLY A 586 -7.62 20.46 22.22
CA GLY A 586 -9.02 20.86 22.10
C GLY A 586 -9.78 20.06 21.03
N ILE A 587 -9.32 18.85 20.76
CA ILE A 587 -9.99 17.92 19.86
C ILE A 587 -11.23 17.37 20.56
N GLU A 588 -12.36 17.38 19.86
CA GLU A 588 -13.62 16.84 20.35
C GLU A 588 -14.20 15.87 19.32
N VAL A 589 -14.73 14.75 19.80
CA VAL A 589 -15.53 13.82 18.99
C VAL A 589 -16.96 13.85 19.51
N LYS A 590 -17.89 14.20 18.64
CA LYS A 590 -19.32 14.26 18.92
C LYS A 590 -20.06 13.26 18.05
N MET A 591 -20.87 12.42 18.65
CA MET A 591 -21.64 11.40 17.93
C MET A 591 -23.02 11.18 18.53
N LYS A 592 -23.94 10.66 17.71
CA LYS A 592 -25.24 10.19 18.21
C LYS A 592 -25.05 8.83 18.88
N SER A 593 -25.61 8.67 20.05
CA SER A 593 -25.58 7.40 20.75
C SER A 593 -26.87 7.16 21.50
N MET A 594 -27.47 6.00 21.26
CA MET A 594 -28.68 5.52 21.94
C MET A 594 -28.33 4.70 23.20
N SER A 595 -27.07 4.30 23.37
CA SER A 595 -26.59 3.46 24.47
C SER A 595 -25.74 4.22 25.48
N SER A 596 -25.44 3.58 26.61
CA SER A 596 -24.52 4.09 27.65
C SER A 596 -23.06 3.68 27.39
N GLY A 597 -22.67 3.52 26.12
CA GLY A 597 -21.35 3.06 25.75
C GLY A 597 -20.20 3.96 26.24
N LYS A 598 -19.00 3.45 26.10
CA LYS A 598 -17.76 4.06 26.58
C LYS A 598 -16.88 4.51 25.44
N GLY A 599 -16.22 5.66 25.61
CA GLY A 599 -15.17 6.15 24.72
C GLY A 599 -13.80 5.76 25.23
N PHE A 600 -12.91 5.37 24.32
CA PHE A 600 -11.52 5.06 24.61
C PHE A 600 -10.60 5.83 23.69
N PHE A 601 -9.39 6.10 24.15
CA PHE A 601 -8.37 6.83 23.42
C PHE A 601 -7.02 6.11 23.54
N LEU A 602 -6.37 5.85 22.42
CA LEU A 602 -5.07 5.22 22.33
C LEU A 602 -4.12 6.15 21.57
N PRO A 603 -3.19 6.86 22.25
CA PRO A 603 -2.17 7.64 21.55
C PRO A 603 -1.11 6.73 20.93
N PHE A 604 -0.51 7.16 19.83
CA PHE A 604 0.58 6.43 19.18
C PHE A 604 1.72 6.17 20.18
N LEU A 605 2.13 4.91 20.29
CA LEU A 605 3.12 4.39 21.25
C LEU A 605 2.78 4.60 22.74
N GLY A 606 1.52 4.84 23.05
CA GLY A 606 1.02 4.96 24.43
C GLY A 606 0.03 3.86 24.80
N GLU A 607 -0.63 4.02 25.94
CA GLU A 607 -1.61 3.09 26.48
C GLU A 607 -3.04 3.57 26.26
N ALA A 608 -3.96 2.62 26.08
CA ALA A 608 -5.37 2.93 25.97
C ALA A 608 -5.95 3.46 27.28
N GLN A 609 -6.78 4.49 27.20
CA GLN A 609 -7.46 5.08 28.36
C GLN A 609 -8.93 5.38 28.07
N GLU A 610 -9.79 5.22 29.07
CA GLU A 610 -11.20 5.60 28.97
C GLU A 610 -11.33 7.14 28.97
N VAL A 611 -12.13 7.67 28.04
CA VAL A 611 -12.45 9.08 27.92
C VAL A 611 -13.89 9.31 28.34
N LYS A 612 -14.11 10.21 29.26
CA LYS A 612 -15.45 10.56 29.75
C LYS A 612 -16.16 11.49 28.77
N GLY A 613 -17.28 11.04 28.25
CA GLY A 613 -18.16 11.85 27.41
C GLY A 613 -19.22 12.60 28.23
N THR A 614 -19.61 13.76 27.74
CA THR A 614 -20.75 14.52 28.23
C THR A 614 -21.95 14.30 27.31
N ARG A 615 -23.07 13.86 27.88
CA ARG A 615 -24.28 13.54 27.10
C ARG A 615 -25.26 14.72 27.17
N GLU A 616 -25.80 15.09 26.00
CA GLU A 616 -26.88 16.04 25.81
C GLU A 616 -27.92 15.42 24.84
N GLY A 617 -29.02 14.93 25.40
CA GLY A 617 -30.05 14.20 24.65
C GLY A 617 -29.52 12.89 24.06
N ASP A 618 -29.63 12.72 22.74
CA ASP A 618 -29.13 11.58 21.98
C ASP A 618 -27.66 11.73 21.55
N THR A 619 -27.05 12.83 21.92
CA THR A 619 -25.67 13.17 21.51
C THR A 619 -24.72 13.05 22.69
N ILE A 620 -23.53 12.49 22.43
CA ILE A 620 -22.43 12.43 23.39
C ILE A 620 -21.21 13.10 22.79
N THR A 621 -20.52 13.94 23.60
CA THR A 621 -19.31 14.66 23.24
C THR A 621 -18.15 14.19 24.09
N PHE A 622 -17.07 13.75 23.46
CA PHE A 622 -15.83 13.31 24.09
C PHE A 622 -14.73 14.34 23.85
N PRO A 623 -14.26 15.06 24.87
CA PRO A 623 -13.03 15.84 24.76
C PRO A 623 -11.84 14.89 24.78
N LEU A 624 -11.02 14.90 23.71
CA LEU A 624 -9.87 14.02 23.61
C LEU A 624 -8.62 14.63 24.25
N PRO A 625 -7.71 13.79 24.77
CA PRO A 625 -6.37 14.23 25.14
C PRO A 625 -5.61 14.83 23.96
N GLU A 626 -4.49 15.48 24.25
CA GLU A 626 -3.57 16.00 23.23
C GLU A 626 -3.09 14.88 22.28
N ILE A 627 -3.09 15.17 20.97
CA ILE A 627 -2.55 14.28 19.93
C ILE A 627 -1.24 14.86 19.41
N THR A 628 -0.12 14.22 19.74
CA THR A 628 1.19 14.64 19.23
C THR A 628 1.43 14.08 17.83
N LYS A 629 1.53 12.75 17.65
CA LYS A 629 1.76 12.12 16.35
C LYS A 629 0.46 11.59 15.73
N GLY A 630 -0.15 10.65 16.39
CA GLY A 630 -1.41 10.06 15.98
C GLY A 630 -2.12 9.44 17.17
N ALA A 631 -3.37 9.06 16.96
CA ALA A 631 -4.18 8.38 17.97
C ALA A 631 -5.34 7.62 17.35
N VAL A 632 -5.93 6.74 18.12
CA VAL A 632 -7.23 6.12 17.80
C VAL A 632 -8.20 6.47 18.91
N PHE A 633 -9.37 6.96 18.56
CA PHE A 633 -10.54 7.00 19.43
C PHE A 633 -11.50 5.92 18.99
N TRP A 634 -12.06 5.16 19.93
CA TRP A 634 -13.17 4.26 19.62
C TRP A 634 -14.27 4.32 20.65
N TYR A 635 -15.45 3.97 20.19
CA TYR A 635 -16.66 3.90 21.00
C TYR A 635 -17.15 2.46 21.03
N GLU A 636 -17.35 1.93 22.24
CA GLU A 636 -17.94 0.62 22.52
C GLU A 636 -19.39 0.82 22.97
N HIS A 637 -20.31 0.08 22.33
CA HIS A 637 -21.75 0.11 22.64
C HIS A 637 -22.12 -0.67 23.90
#